data_3a21c521fd27cab2ae9b0954a42250a7
#
_entry.id   3a21c521fd27cab2ae9b0954a42250a7
#
_cell.length_a   1.000
_cell.length_b   1.000
_cell.length_c   1.000
_cell.angle_alpha   90.00
_cell.angle_beta   90.00
_cell.angle_gamma   90.00
#
_symmetry.space_group_name_H-M   'P 1'
#
loop_
_entity.id
_entity.type
_entity.pdbx_description
1 polymer ?
#
loop_
_entity_poly.entity_id
_entity_poly.type
_entity_poly.pdbx_seq_one_letter_code
_entity_poly.pdbx_strand_id
1 'polypeptide(L)'
;APERIKAIEAELDRPLPPPEDVIAVAAKMPPDQLEQHLKNLEAELFDAANDLKKRTEQLNDRKDQPEKLQEEIANAKQRLLDIADEQEAVPATDDPRPLTKTRQIALLLEQSKIEAEINTLEIRLTNFDTLTALLYAERDLAVHAVDRQEALVKSWQAEVQRIRELEAKKERIVAEQAKEIAADLPPVIQKQFDASIELGKMLEKITADEATVADILKRKKAQLKQIEEEFVLAQEQIKFPMHTETVGLALREQRRSLPRIENFLRDSEQRQAQMGEIRSIQLELDRQRRELADLEQAMDGILQHETLAPDTDVNVLKTELRRLLIDRRELLKKLLAGCRRLLKNLQGLEFLEQQIAAKAEEKALFLDEHLLWIRSAKSVGLQDLRNLPQSLQWLLSPLNWWQVIQDLQRSIVRNPLMWISALLISFAFIGLWRRAQQDLSRVAQGVYSVKSDAFVLTLRALAVTGRVVLGWPRLRMFAGWQLVMMPQMQDFSQAVGNALIFAAQALAGGLFMYEFCWKEGVAKVHFKWSESVRRALRRSLQWFIPLWVTMDFAIIPVQTKNDPVYTDSLGRLALMALMAGFSLWSAYMLRFSGAIFSMLKRRRSEGWMVRLRFIWYTLAVGVPLVLAFLAGMGYYYSAFSLYLRLGETIGLLLGLIIVKDLVLRWLSITQRRLTFEEIIRNKAAQAEKAKKEASSGAVEAEAVAIEEPEINLDQIYEKNRALLRTLMFFSASIGLWLIWDDVLPALNFLEDIQLWRYSSVIDGVRTLMTITLADLMVAVIVAIVTVVAAKNLPGLLETILLNWFPMDAGSRHAISMIFNYTITAIGVVAAFSIIGIQWSSIQWLIAALGVGVGFGLQEIVANF
;
A
#
# COMPACT_ATOMS: atom_id res chain seq x y z
N ALA A 1 12.10 40.25 -26.40
CA ALA A 1 11.63 38.84 -26.46
C ALA A 1 11.35 38.42 -27.90
N PRO A 2 10.55 39.15 -28.76
CA PRO A 2 10.21 38.69 -30.11
C PRO A 2 11.39 38.44 -31.05
N GLU A 3 12.45 39.28 -31.02
CA GLU A 3 13.66 39.07 -31.82
C GLU A 3 14.46 37.83 -31.40
N ARG A 4 14.44 37.53 -30.09
CA ARG A 4 15.13 36.34 -29.56
C ARG A 4 14.36 35.06 -29.89
N ILE A 5 13.04 35.11 -29.90
CA ILE A 5 12.17 33.99 -30.35
C ILE A 5 12.48 33.66 -31.81
N LYS A 6 12.47 34.66 -32.70
CA LYS A 6 12.82 34.46 -34.13
C LYS A 6 14.25 33.92 -34.33
N ALA A 7 15.18 34.35 -33.51
CA ALA A 7 16.56 33.83 -33.56
C ALA A 7 16.62 32.36 -33.15
N ILE A 8 15.85 31.96 -32.09
CA ILE A 8 15.77 30.58 -31.64
C ILE A 8 15.04 29.70 -32.67
N GLU A 9 13.92 30.17 -33.24
CA GLU A 9 13.21 29.48 -34.31
C GLU A 9 14.12 29.24 -35.53
N ALA A 10 14.92 30.26 -35.95
CA ALA A 10 15.87 30.12 -37.02
C ALA A 10 17.03 29.14 -36.67
N GLU A 11 17.36 28.98 -35.40
CA GLU A 11 18.33 27.98 -34.93
C GLU A 11 17.75 26.57 -34.91
N LEU A 12 16.49 26.42 -34.53
CA LEU A 12 15.76 25.14 -34.54
C LEU A 12 15.53 24.64 -35.98
N ASP A 13 15.29 25.55 -36.94
CA ASP A 13 15.10 25.22 -38.36
C ASP A 13 16.41 24.87 -39.09
N ARG A 14 17.57 25.08 -38.49
CA ARG A 14 18.83 24.69 -39.10
C ARG A 14 18.96 23.17 -39.16
N PRO A 15 19.30 22.59 -40.31
CA PRO A 15 19.58 21.18 -40.41
C PRO A 15 20.68 20.79 -39.45
N LEU A 16 20.45 19.74 -38.68
CA LEU A 16 21.50 19.20 -37.80
C LEU A 16 22.78 18.91 -38.61
N PRO A 17 23.95 19.27 -38.14
CA PRO A 17 25.21 18.89 -38.79
C PRO A 17 25.21 17.35 -38.93
N PRO A 18 25.80 16.83 -40.03
CA PRO A 18 25.91 15.39 -40.26
C PRO A 18 26.54 14.75 -39.01
N PRO A 19 26.03 13.58 -38.56
CA PRO A 19 26.58 12.91 -37.38
C PRO A 19 28.08 12.68 -37.61
N GLU A 20 28.88 13.08 -36.65
CA GLU A 20 30.31 12.80 -36.62
C GLU A 20 30.54 11.32 -36.93
N ASP A 21 31.48 10.96 -37.78
CA ASP A 21 31.79 9.55 -38.03
C ASP A 21 32.55 9.00 -36.81
N VAL A 22 31.75 8.66 -35.80
CA VAL A 22 32.20 8.16 -34.50
C VAL A 22 33.16 6.97 -34.66
N ILE A 23 32.89 6.11 -35.67
CA ILE A 23 33.71 4.92 -35.96
C ILE A 23 35.12 5.35 -36.43
N ALA A 24 35.19 6.31 -37.32
CA ALA A 24 36.48 6.76 -37.89
C ALA A 24 37.30 7.55 -36.84
N VAL A 25 36.66 8.29 -35.94
CA VAL A 25 37.30 9.03 -34.87
C VAL A 25 37.77 8.09 -33.76
N ALA A 26 36.89 7.17 -33.33
CA ALA A 26 37.19 6.21 -32.28
C ALA A 26 38.34 5.25 -32.68
N ALA A 27 38.40 4.84 -33.93
CA ALA A 27 39.49 3.99 -34.44
C ALA A 27 40.88 4.60 -34.31
N LYS A 28 40.99 5.93 -34.19
CA LYS A 28 42.25 6.65 -34.05
C LYS A 28 42.63 6.96 -32.60
N MET A 29 41.74 6.71 -31.64
CA MET A 29 41.95 7.05 -30.22
C MET A 29 42.41 5.80 -29.43
N PRO A 30 43.36 5.96 -28.51
CA PRO A 30 43.71 4.94 -27.53
C PRO A 30 42.50 4.64 -26.60
N PRO A 31 42.36 3.42 -26.08
CA PRO A 31 41.24 3.03 -25.24
C PRO A 31 41.00 3.94 -24.00
N ASP A 32 42.07 4.38 -23.35
CA ASP A 32 41.99 5.29 -22.19
C ASP A 32 41.41 6.67 -22.55
N GLN A 33 41.74 7.15 -23.75
CA GLN A 33 41.20 8.43 -24.26
C GLN A 33 39.75 8.31 -24.69
N LEU A 34 39.33 7.15 -25.22
CA LEU A 34 37.93 6.86 -25.56
C LEU A 34 37.04 6.94 -24.32
N GLU A 35 37.46 6.32 -23.22
CA GLU A 35 36.71 6.37 -21.97
C GLU A 35 36.63 7.78 -21.38
N GLN A 36 37.66 8.54 -21.47
CA GLN A 36 37.68 9.94 -21.01
C GLN A 36 36.77 10.81 -21.89
N HIS A 37 36.82 10.64 -23.21
CA HIS A 37 35.96 11.37 -24.14
C HIS A 37 34.46 11.04 -23.88
N LEU A 38 34.14 9.79 -23.71
CA LEU A 38 32.73 9.37 -23.35
C LEU A 38 32.31 10.04 -22.05
N LYS A 39 33.13 10.07 -21.01
CA LYS A 39 32.80 10.75 -19.75
C LYS A 39 32.55 12.24 -19.92
N ASN A 40 33.32 12.90 -20.76
CA ASN A 40 33.11 14.31 -21.05
C ASN A 40 31.79 14.57 -21.75
N LEU A 41 31.44 13.75 -22.75
CA LEU A 41 30.14 13.82 -23.41
C LEU A 41 28.95 13.50 -22.47
N GLU A 42 29.11 12.56 -21.53
CA GLU A 42 28.13 12.28 -20.50
C GLU A 42 27.95 13.47 -19.52
N ALA A 43 29.02 14.20 -19.20
CA ALA A 43 28.95 15.41 -18.40
C ALA A 43 28.24 16.56 -19.15
N GLU A 44 28.53 16.75 -20.45
CA GLU A 44 27.83 17.73 -21.29
C GLU A 44 26.32 17.41 -21.41
N LEU A 45 25.95 16.14 -21.54
CA LEU A 45 24.55 15.70 -21.54
C LEU A 45 23.88 16.01 -20.20
N PHE A 46 24.58 15.79 -19.10
CA PHE A 46 24.07 16.10 -17.76
C PHE A 46 23.80 17.60 -17.58
N ASP A 47 24.70 18.44 -18.07
CA ASP A 47 24.56 19.90 -17.99
C ASP A 47 23.40 20.40 -18.87
N ALA A 48 23.25 19.85 -20.09
CA ALA A 48 22.12 20.15 -20.98
C ALA A 48 20.77 19.72 -20.35
N ALA A 49 20.72 18.54 -19.72
CA ALA A 49 19.52 18.06 -19.04
C ALA A 49 19.14 18.93 -17.82
N ASN A 50 20.13 19.43 -17.07
CA ASN A 50 19.88 20.35 -15.97
C ASN A 50 19.36 21.72 -16.45
N ASP A 51 19.86 22.24 -17.58
CA ASP A 51 19.32 23.47 -18.16
C ASP A 51 17.88 23.30 -18.61
N LEU A 52 17.55 22.19 -19.28
CA LEU A 52 16.18 21.85 -19.65
C LEU A 52 15.25 21.78 -18.42
N LYS A 53 15.70 21.09 -17.36
CA LYS A 53 14.95 20.99 -16.09
C LYS A 53 14.65 22.35 -15.51
N LYS A 54 15.65 23.22 -15.42
CA LYS A 54 15.52 24.59 -14.90
C LYS A 54 14.48 25.41 -15.69
N ARG A 55 14.50 25.31 -17.04
CA ARG A 55 13.55 26.04 -17.89
C ARG A 55 12.14 25.49 -17.76
N THR A 56 12.03 24.18 -17.61
CA THR A 56 10.73 23.54 -17.37
C THR A 56 10.12 23.94 -16.02
N GLU A 57 10.94 24.03 -14.96
CA GLU A 57 10.52 24.53 -13.65
C GLU A 57 10.08 26.00 -13.74
N GLN A 58 10.82 26.86 -14.44
CA GLN A 58 10.44 28.24 -14.67
C GLN A 58 9.10 28.41 -15.41
N LEU A 59 8.79 27.51 -16.34
CA LEU A 59 7.49 27.47 -17.03
C LEU A 59 6.38 27.02 -16.11
N ASN A 60 6.62 26.00 -15.29
CA ASN A 60 5.61 25.52 -14.34
C ASN A 60 5.27 26.57 -13.29
N ASP A 61 6.25 27.26 -12.73
CA ASP A 61 6.06 28.33 -11.76
C ASP A 61 5.23 29.51 -12.31
N ARG A 62 5.14 29.61 -13.63
CA ARG A 62 4.37 30.68 -14.29
C ARG A 62 2.93 30.31 -14.60
N LYS A 63 2.55 29.05 -14.55
CA LYS A 63 1.18 28.61 -14.94
C LYS A 63 0.07 29.34 -14.18
N ASP A 64 0.26 29.58 -12.89
CA ASP A 64 -0.75 30.19 -12.02
C ASP A 64 -0.60 31.72 -11.92
N GLN A 65 0.42 32.30 -12.54
CA GLN A 65 0.66 33.74 -12.46
C GLN A 65 -0.41 34.64 -13.13
N PRO A 66 -1.01 34.29 -14.29
CA PRO A 66 -2.03 35.11 -14.90
C PRO A 66 -3.25 35.28 -14.02
N GLU A 67 -3.74 34.22 -13.38
CA GLU A 67 -4.89 34.26 -12.47
C GLU A 67 -4.59 35.13 -11.25
N LYS A 68 -3.41 35.00 -10.66
CA LYS A 68 -2.96 35.84 -9.55
C LYS A 68 -2.85 37.31 -9.93
N LEU A 69 -2.25 37.61 -11.10
CA LEU A 69 -2.17 39.00 -11.61
C LEU A 69 -3.53 39.59 -11.87
N GLN A 70 -4.49 38.84 -12.43
CA GLN A 70 -5.86 39.30 -12.62
C GLN A 70 -6.56 39.56 -11.28
N GLU A 71 -6.38 38.72 -10.30
CA GLU A 71 -6.91 38.92 -8.96
C GLU A 71 -6.28 40.13 -8.26
N GLU A 72 -4.96 40.33 -8.37
CA GLU A 72 -4.29 41.51 -7.85
C GLU A 72 -4.81 42.81 -8.51
N ILE A 73 -4.99 42.78 -9.83
CA ILE A 73 -5.58 43.91 -10.56
C ILE A 73 -7.01 44.18 -10.10
N ALA A 74 -7.85 43.15 -9.94
CA ALA A 74 -9.20 43.30 -9.47
C ALA A 74 -9.26 43.89 -8.05
N ASN A 75 -8.41 43.39 -7.16
CA ASN A 75 -8.31 43.88 -5.78
C ASN A 75 -7.81 45.32 -5.74
N ALA A 76 -6.83 45.70 -6.56
CA ALA A 76 -6.34 47.08 -6.66
C ALA A 76 -7.41 48.02 -7.24
N LYS A 77 -8.19 47.59 -8.26
CA LYS A 77 -9.31 48.36 -8.78
C LYS A 77 -10.43 48.55 -7.75
N GLN A 78 -10.71 47.52 -6.94
CA GLN A 78 -11.70 47.65 -5.84
C GLN A 78 -11.23 48.67 -4.78
N ARG A 79 -9.96 48.63 -4.38
CA ARG A 79 -9.37 49.62 -3.45
C ARG A 79 -9.45 51.05 -4.01
N LEU A 80 -9.29 51.19 -5.33
CA LEU A 80 -9.42 52.51 -6.00
C LEU A 80 -10.85 53.04 -5.90
N LEU A 81 -11.85 52.17 -6.04
CA LEU A 81 -13.26 52.53 -5.84
C LEU A 81 -13.56 52.93 -4.38
N ASP A 82 -13.04 52.15 -3.43
CA ASP A 82 -13.21 52.42 -2.00
C ASP A 82 -12.63 53.81 -1.64
N ILE A 83 -11.47 54.16 -2.20
CA ILE A 83 -10.86 55.50 -2.02
C ILE A 83 -11.72 56.60 -2.66
N ALA A 84 -12.28 56.37 -3.83
CA ALA A 84 -13.19 57.31 -4.48
C ALA A 84 -14.45 57.56 -3.63
N ASP A 85 -15.04 56.53 -3.07
CA ASP A 85 -16.17 56.61 -2.14
C ASP A 85 -15.78 57.36 -0.86
N GLU A 86 -14.55 57.14 -0.32
CA GLU A 86 -14.06 57.91 0.84
C GLU A 86 -13.79 59.38 0.53
N GLN A 87 -13.43 59.72 -0.73
CA GLN A 87 -13.25 61.13 -1.16
C GLN A 87 -14.58 61.86 -1.30
N GLU A 88 -15.66 61.15 -1.74
CA GLU A 88 -17.00 61.72 -1.86
C GLU A 88 -17.76 61.77 -0.51
N ALA A 89 -17.30 61.05 0.52
CA ALA A 89 -17.93 61.08 1.82
C ALA A 89 -17.86 62.48 2.46
N VAL A 90 -19.00 63.02 2.83
CA VAL A 90 -19.14 64.35 3.45
C VAL A 90 -18.36 64.39 4.75
N PRO A 91 -17.44 65.36 4.95
CA PRO A 91 -16.65 65.46 6.19
C PRO A 91 -17.56 65.62 7.38
N ALA A 92 -17.26 64.97 8.50
CA ALA A 92 -17.98 65.15 9.74
C ALA A 92 -17.93 66.64 10.18
N THR A 93 -19.03 67.19 10.58
CA THR A 93 -19.25 68.65 10.85
C THR A 93 -18.35 69.24 11.96
N ASP A 94 -17.60 68.40 12.65
CA ASP A 94 -16.75 68.77 13.80
C ASP A 94 -15.24 68.68 13.55
N ASP A 95 -14.76 68.26 12.36
CA ASP A 95 -13.33 68.07 12.07
C ASP A 95 -12.59 69.39 11.80
N PRO A 96 -11.47 69.68 12.44
CA PRO A 96 -10.67 70.89 12.21
C PRO A 96 -10.20 70.97 10.75
N ARG A 97 -10.36 72.10 10.05
CA ARG A 97 -10.00 72.35 8.64
C ARG A 97 -8.59 71.88 8.22
N PRO A 98 -7.53 71.92 9.04
CA PRO A 98 -6.20 71.38 8.69
C PRO A 98 -6.21 69.84 8.54
N LEU A 99 -6.96 69.12 9.36
CA LEU A 99 -7.05 67.68 9.40
C LEU A 99 -7.74 67.15 8.15
N THR A 100 -8.81 67.80 7.69
CA THR A 100 -9.54 67.47 6.46
C THR A 100 -8.68 67.62 5.21
N LYS A 101 -7.85 68.70 5.14
CA LYS A 101 -6.92 68.89 4.02
C LYS A 101 -5.80 67.86 3.99
N THR A 102 -5.26 67.48 5.13
CA THR A 102 -4.22 66.44 5.24
C THR A 102 -4.77 65.05 4.84
N ARG A 103 -6.01 64.72 5.22
CA ARG A 103 -6.72 63.50 4.80
C ARG A 103 -6.96 63.48 3.29
N GLN A 104 -7.41 64.62 2.69
CA GLN A 104 -7.59 64.68 1.24
C GLN A 104 -6.27 64.49 0.48
N ILE A 105 -5.17 65.09 0.93
CA ILE A 105 -3.87 64.89 0.31
C ILE A 105 -3.38 63.44 0.47
N ALA A 106 -3.61 62.82 1.62
CA ALA A 106 -3.26 61.42 1.83
C ALA A 106 -4.06 60.48 0.88
N LEU A 107 -5.36 60.70 0.71
CA LEU A 107 -6.21 59.91 -0.19
C LEU A 107 -5.81 60.10 -1.67
N LEU A 108 -5.44 61.33 -2.10
CA LEU A 108 -4.93 61.59 -3.44
C LEU A 108 -3.58 60.90 -3.71
N LEU A 109 -2.66 60.89 -2.72
CA LEU A 109 -1.40 60.17 -2.83
C LEU A 109 -1.61 58.64 -2.90
N GLU A 110 -2.53 58.12 -2.10
CA GLU A 110 -2.89 56.70 -2.10
C GLU A 110 -3.54 56.32 -3.42
N GLN A 111 -4.44 57.12 -3.96
CA GLN A 111 -5.03 56.94 -5.30
C GLN A 111 -3.92 56.87 -6.36
N SER A 112 -3.03 57.83 -6.40
CA SER A 112 -1.93 57.88 -7.39
C SER A 112 -0.99 56.64 -7.25
N LYS A 113 -0.74 56.16 -6.03
CA LYS A 113 0.01 54.95 -5.78
C LYS A 113 -0.66 53.72 -6.36
N ILE A 114 -1.97 53.55 -6.11
CA ILE A 114 -2.76 52.41 -6.60
C ILE A 114 -2.92 52.44 -8.13
N GLU A 115 -3.13 53.63 -8.72
CA GLU A 115 -3.12 53.77 -10.20
C GLU A 115 -1.79 53.37 -10.82
N ALA A 116 -0.64 53.72 -10.20
CA ALA A 116 0.67 53.28 -10.63
C ALA A 116 0.87 51.77 -10.47
N GLU A 117 0.34 51.21 -9.40
CA GLU A 117 0.34 49.76 -9.14
C GLU A 117 -0.47 49.00 -10.20
N ILE A 118 -1.69 49.44 -10.49
CA ILE A 118 -2.54 48.86 -11.55
C ILE A 118 -1.84 48.90 -12.90
N ASN A 119 -1.29 50.06 -13.30
CA ASN A 119 -0.55 50.17 -14.54
C ASN A 119 0.65 49.22 -14.61
N THR A 120 1.37 49.05 -13.51
CA THR A 120 2.49 48.08 -13.43
C THR A 120 2.01 46.65 -13.59
N LEU A 121 0.91 46.25 -12.95
CA LEU A 121 0.30 44.93 -13.05
C LEU A 121 -0.25 44.67 -14.46
N GLU A 122 -0.89 45.67 -15.09
CA GLU A 122 -1.40 45.55 -16.47
C GLU A 122 -0.27 45.42 -17.50
N ILE A 123 0.85 46.10 -17.32
CA ILE A 123 2.04 45.93 -18.14
C ILE A 123 2.66 44.54 -17.95
N ARG A 124 2.68 44.02 -16.73
CA ARG A 124 3.13 42.67 -16.46
C ARG A 124 2.25 41.63 -17.12
N LEU A 125 0.93 41.79 -17.04
CA LEU A 125 -0.05 40.90 -17.66
C LEU A 125 0.06 40.94 -19.20
N THR A 126 0.18 42.13 -19.81
CA THR A 126 0.32 42.32 -21.27
C THR A 126 1.60 41.67 -21.81
N ASN A 127 2.72 41.72 -21.04
CA ASN A 127 3.98 41.10 -21.43
C ASN A 127 4.08 39.63 -21.05
N PHE A 128 3.12 39.10 -20.32
CA PHE A 128 3.14 37.72 -19.83
C PHE A 128 3.24 36.72 -20.98
N ASP A 129 2.41 36.88 -22.02
CA ASP A 129 2.34 35.96 -23.16
C ASP A 129 3.65 35.95 -23.96
N THR A 130 4.25 37.13 -24.18
CA THR A 130 5.51 37.23 -24.94
C THR A 130 6.72 36.66 -24.17
N LEU A 131 6.75 36.82 -22.86
CA LEU A 131 7.78 36.22 -22.00
C LEU A 131 7.59 34.70 -21.86
N THR A 132 6.36 34.26 -21.81
CA THR A 132 6.03 32.83 -21.77
C THR A 132 6.38 32.17 -23.10
N ALA A 133 6.06 32.79 -24.25
CA ALA A 133 6.47 32.32 -25.57
C ALA A 133 8.02 32.21 -25.71
N LEU A 134 8.75 33.18 -25.14
CA LEU A 134 10.21 33.10 -25.10
C LEU A 134 10.72 31.90 -24.29
N LEU A 135 10.12 31.66 -23.12
CA LEU A 135 10.51 30.51 -22.30
C LEU A 135 10.17 29.16 -22.97
N TYR A 136 9.04 29.09 -23.70
CA TYR A 136 8.74 27.91 -24.52
C TYR A 136 9.80 27.70 -25.62
N ALA A 137 10.15 28.74 -26.36
CA ALA A 137 11.20 28.65 -27.38
C ALA A 137 12.56 28.24 -26.78
N GLU A 138 12.93 28.82 -25.64
CA GLU A 138 14.17 28.46 -24.95
C GLU A 138 14.14 27.03 -24.38
N ARG A 139 13.00 26.53 -23.90
CA ARG A 139 12.80 25.13 -23.52
C ARG A 139 12.97 24.21 -24.72
N ASP A 140 12.34 24.55 -25.85
CA ASP A 140 12.41 23.74 -27.07
C ASP A 140 13.84 23.69 -27.62
N LEU A 141 14.60 24.78 -27.56
CA LEU A 141 16.03 24.79 -27.85
C LEU A 141 16.82 23.87 -26.90
N ALA A 142 16.51 23.91 -25.61
CA ALA A 142 17.15 23.03 -24.62
C ALA A 142 16.78 21.55 -24.87
N VAL A 143 15.54 21.23 -25.26
CA VAL A 143 15.13 19.87 -25.68
C VAL A 143 15.97 19.39 -26.85
N HIS A 144 16.10 20.21 -27.90
CA HIS A 144 16.94 19.87 -29.07
C HIS A 144 18.43 19.69 -28.71
N ALA A 145 18.94 20.47 -27.77
CA ALA A 145 20.31 20.31 -27.28
C ALA A 145 20.50 18.98 -26.54
N VAL A 146 19.53 18.59 -25.67
CA VAL A 146 19.52 17.30 -24.97
C VAL A 146 19.42 16.15 -25.96
N ASP A 147 18.48 16.19 -26.90
CA ASP A 147 18.27 15.13 -27.91
C ASP A 147 19.52 14.89 -28.75
N ARG A 148 20.17 15.98 -29.19
CA ARG A 148 21.43 15.93 -29.92
C ARG A 148 22.53 15.28 -29.12
N GLN A 149 22.72 15.73 -27.88
CA GLN A 149 23.77 15.23 -27.00
C GLN A 149 23.53 13.77 -26.60
N GLU A 150 22.25 13.40 -26.38
CA GLU A 150 21.85 12.01 -26.10
C GLU A 150 22.15 11.08 -27.30
N ALA A 151 21.87 11.53 -28.53
CA ALA A 151 22.18 10.78 -29.73
C ALA A 151 23.72 10.59 -29.90
N LEU A 152 24.52 11.63 -29.61
CA LEU A 152 25.98 11.58 -29.67
C LEU A 152 26.53 10.61 -28.61
N VAL A 153 26.14 10.76 -27.35
CA VAL A 153 26.53 9.88 -26.24
C VAL A 153 26.17 8.43 -26.56
N LYS A 154 25.00 8.18 -27.11
CA LYS A 154 24.52 6.84 -27.48
C LYS A 154 25.40 6.20 -28.56
N SER A 155 25.78 6.94 -29.57
CA SER A 155 26.66 6.44 -30.66
C SER A 155 28.07 6.12 -30.12
N TRP A 156 28.61 6.98 -29.26
CA TRP A 156 29.90 6.76 -28.60
C TRP A 156 29.87 5.60 -27.62
N GLN A 157 28.82 5.45 -26.82
CA GLN A 157 28.65 4.30 -25.94
C GLN A 157 28.64 2.98 -26.70
N ALA A 158 27.93 2.93 -27.85
CA ALA A 158 27.85 1.72 -28.68
C ALA A 158 29.25 1.38 -29.25
N GLU A 159 30.01 2.37 -29.72
CA GLU A 159 31.31 2.13 -30.30
C GLU A 159 32.38 1.75 -29.26
N VAL A 160 32.39 2.42 -28.11
CA VAL A 160 33.26 2.06 -26.99
C VAL A 160 32.97 0.62 -26.50
N GLN A 161 31.69 0.23 -26.43
CA GLN A 161 31.31 -1.13 -26.08
C GLN A 161 31.77 -2.16 -27.12
N ARG A 162 31.62 -1.85 -28.42
CA ARG A 162 32.09 -2.71 -29.51
C ARG A 162 33.62 -2.91 -29.45
N ILE A 163 34.37 -1.84 -29.19
CA ILE A 163 35.83 -1.91 -29.04
C ILE A 163 36.21 -2.77 -27.84
N ARG A 164 35.55 -2.63 -26.70
CA ARG A 164 35.79 -3.47 -25.51
C ARG A 164 35.53 -4.95 -25.79
N GLU A 165 34.46 -5.28 -26.50
CA GLU A 165 34.15 -6.68 -26.87
C GLU A 165 35.21 -7.25 -27.79
N LEU A 166 35.68 -6.47 -28.77
CA LEU A 166 36.75 -6.89 -29.68
C LEU A 166 38.08 -7.06 -28.93
N GLU A 167 38.40 -6.17 -28.00
CA GLU A 167 39.61 -6.30 -27.17
C GLU A 167 39.53 -7.54 -26.26
N ALA A 168 38.39 -7.81 -25.62
CA ALA A 168 38.22 -8.99 -24.79
C ALA A 168 38.38 -10.29 -25.56
N LYS A 169 37.82 -10.34 -26.78
CA LYS A 169 38.01 -11.49 -27.70
C LYS A 169 39.45 -11.62 -28.17
N LYS A 170 40.12 -10.51 -28.49
CA LYS A 170 41.52 -10.48 -28.92
C LYS A 170 42.44 -10.99 -27.81
N GLU A 171 42.25 -10.51 -26.55
CA GLU A 171 43.04 -10.97 -25.41
C GLU A 171 42.91 -12.48 -25.19
N ARG A 172 41.72 -13.06 -25.33
CA ARG A 172 41.52 -14.52 -25.22
C ARG A 172 42.26 -15.24 -26.35
N ILE A 173 42.09 -14.80 -27.62
CA ILE A 173 42.70 -15.45 -28.78
C ILE A 173 44.24 -15.39 -28.70
N VAL A 174 44.78 -14.23 -28.30
CA VAL A 174 46.24 -14.06 -28.09
C VAL A 174 46.76 -15.02 -27.02
N ALA A 175 46.04 -15.14 -25.90
CA ALA A 175 46.43 -16.09 -24.83
C ALA A 175 46.35 -17.57 -25.28
N GLU A 176 45.35 -17.95 -26.11
CA GLU A 176 45.21 -19.28 -26.65
C GLU A 176 46.32 -19.59 -27.68
N GLN A 177 46.64 -18.66 -28.60
CA GLN A 177 47.75 -18.80 -29.57
C GLN A 177 49.09 -18.83 -28.89
N ALA A 178 49.30 -18.02 -27.89
CA ALA A 178 50.54 -18.01 -27.11
C ALA A 178 50.77 -19.34 -26.38
N LYS A 179 49.71 -20.02 -25.92
CA LYS A 179 49.80 -21.37 -25.34
C LYS A 179 50.19 -22.42 -26.35
N GLU A 180 49.67 -22.36 -27.61
CA GLU A 180 50.04 -23.29 -28.65
C GLU A 180 51.54 -23.19 -29.01
N ILE A 181 52.08 -21.96 -29.06
CA ILE A 181 53.48 -21.68 -29.33
C ILE A 181 54.37 -22.16 -28.13
N ALA A 182 53.84 -22.12 -26.94
CA ALA A 182 54.51 -22.46 -25.68
C ALA A 182 54.39 -23.96 -25.33
N ALA A 183 53.90 -24.82 -26.20
CA ALA A 183 53.68 -26.26 -25.94
C ALA A 183 54.96 -27.00 -25.50
N ASP A 184 56.11 -26.56 -25.98
CA ASP A 184 57.42 -27.13 -25.64
C ASP A 184 58.09 -26.48 -24.41
N LEU A 185 57.45 -25.52 -23.74
CA LEU A 185 57.98 -24.84 -22.55
C LEU A 185 57.70 -25.61 -21.28
N PRO A 186 58.49 -25.38 -20.20
CA PRO A 186 58.30 -26.05 -18.92
C PRO A 186 56.86 -25.93 -18.35
N PRO A 187 56.37 -26.96 -17.60
CA PRO A 187 54.98 -27.00 -17.09
C PRO A 187 54.59 -25.76 -16.27
N VAL A 188 55.55 -25.13 -15.63
CA VAL A 188 55.37 -23.83 -14.90
C VAL A 188 54.77 -22.75 -15.75
N ILE A 189 55.33 -22.57 -16.95
CA ILE A 189 54.90 -21.56 -17.89
C ILE A 189 53.54 -21.92 -18.49
N GLN A 190 53.31 -23.21 -18.80
CA GLN A 190 52.04 -23.69 -19.30
C GLN A 190 50.88 -23.41 -18.30
N LYS A 191 51.12 -23.62 -17.01
CA LYS A 191 50.14 -23.26 -15.95
C LYS A 191 49.79 -21.75 -15.92
N GLN A 192 50.78 -20.88 -16.18
CA GLN A 192 50.54 -19.45 -16.23
C GLN A 192 49.75 -19.04 -17.48
N PHE A 193 49.95 -19.68 -18.62
CA PHE A 193 49.12 -19.52 -19.80
C PHE A 193 47.68 -19.98 -19.55
N ASP A 194 47.49 -21.15 -18.96
CA ASP A 194 46.15 -21.64 -18.61
C ASP A 194 45.39 -20.64 -17.70
N ALA A 195 46.07 -20.13 -16.67
CA ALA A 195 45.49 -19.11 -15.80
C ALA A 195 45.15 -17.81 -16.58
N SER A 196 45.97 -17.38 -17.55
CA SER A 196 45.71 -16.19 -18.37
C SER A 196 44.55 -16.43 -19.34
N ILE A 197 44.39 -17.65 -19.90
CA ILE A 197 43.25 -18.02 -20.76
C ILE A 197 41.93 -17.99 -19.94
N GLU A 198 41.93 -18.53 -18.73
CA GLU A 198 40.72 -18.45 -17.86
C GLU A 198 40.35 -17.02 -17.51
N LEU A 199 41.32 -16.16 -17.23
CA LEU A 199 41.08 -14.72 -17.03
C LEU A 199 40.56 -14.04 -18.31
N GLY A 200 41.07 -14.42 -19.51
CA GLY A 200 40.58 -13.93 -20.80
C GLY A 200 39.12 -14.32 -21.05
N LYS A 201 38.75 -15.58 -20.79
CA LYS A 201 37.35 -16.05 -20.86
C LYS A 201 36.43 -15.30 -19.87
N MET A 202 36.93 -15.04 -18.68
CA MET A 202 36.22 -14.29 -17.65
C MET A 202 36.02 -12.82 -18.10
N LEU A 203 37.01 -12.20 -18.74
CA LEU A 203 36.87 -10.85 -19.28
C LEU A 203 35.82 -10.78 -20.37
N GLU A 204 35.81 -11.73 -21.29
CA GLU A 204 34.81 -11.83 -22.37
C GLU A 204 33.39 -11.97 -21.76
N LYS A 205 33.20 -12.84 -20.76
CA LYS A 205 31.94 -13.02 -20.06
C LYS A 205 31.47 -11.72 -19.37
N ILE A 206 32.33 -11.10 -18.55
CA ILE A 206 32.01 -9.88 -17.82
C ILE A 206 31.66 -8.73 -18.79
N THR A 207 32.37 -8.62 -19.92
CA THR A 207 32.11 -7.59 -20.94
C THR A 207 30.76 -7.83 -21.63
N ALA A 208 30.41 -9.08 -21.93
CA ALA A 208 29.08 -9.44 -22.49
C ALA A 208 27.95 -9.20 -21.50
N ASP A 209 28.14 -9.52 -20.21
CA ASP A 209 27.19 -9.27 -19.16
C ASP A 209 27.00 -7.74 -18.94
N GLU A 210 28.08 -6.94 -18.99
CA GLU A 210 28.06 -5.48 -18.94
C GLU A 210 27.19 -4.89 -20.07
N ALA A 211 27.37 -5.37 -21.31
CA ALA A 211 26.58 -4.95 -22.48
C ALA A 211 25.10 -5.25 -22.30
N THR A 212 24.80 -6.46 -21.84
CA THR A 212 23.41 -6.90 -21.61
C THR A 212 22.71 -6.05 -20.57
N VAL A 213 23.36 -5.80 -19.42
CA VAL A 213 22.82 -4.97 -18.35
C VAL A 213 22.66 -3.51 -18.80
N ALA A 214 23.60 -2.98 -19.57
CA ALA A 214 23.51 -1.62 -20.13
C ALA A 214 22.31 -1.44 -21.07
N ASP A 215 22.02 -2.43 -21.91
CA ASP A 215 20.84 -2.41 -22.80
C ASP A 215 19.53 -2.50 -22.00
N ILE A 216 19.46 -3.35 -20.97
CA ILE A 216 18.32 -3.40 -20.05
C ILE A 216 18.11 -2.06 -19.36
N LEU A 217 19.16 -1.45 -18.82
CA LEU A 217 19.11 -0.16 -18.16
C LEU A 217 18.56 0.93 -19.07
N LYS A 218 18.97 0.94 -20.32
CA LYS A 218 18.46 1.87 -21.34
C LYS A 218 16.97 1.68 -21.60
N ARG A 219 16.50 0.43 -21.77
CA ARG A 219 15.07 0.13 -21.95
C ARG A 219 14.24 0.56 -20.74
N LYS A 220 14.77 0.33 -19.54
CA LYS A 220 14.10 0.74 -18.30
C LYS A 220 14.03 2.25 -18.12
N LYS A 221 15.05 3.01 -18.56
CA LYS A 221 14.98 4.48 -18.60
C LYS A 221 13.87 4.99 -19.51
N ALA A 222 13.75 4.39 -20.70
CA ALA A 222 12.67 4.72 -21.63
C ALA A 222 11.28 4.37 -21.03
N GLN A 223 11.17 3.24 -20.31
CA GLN A 223 9.95 2.84 -19.62
C GLN A 223 9.55 3.83 -18.53
N LEU A 224 10.50 4.31 -17.71
CA LEU A 224 10.23 5.33 -16.68
C LEU A 224 9.69 6.62 -17.31
N LYS A 225 10.38 7.13 -18.33
CA LYS A 225 9.97 8.33 -19.06
C LYS A 225 8.55 8.19 -19.64
N GLN A 226 8.25 7.05 -20.26
CA GLN A 226 6.90 6.78 -20.77
C GLN A 226 5.83 6.81 -19.66
N ILE A 227 6.11 6.20 -18.50
CA ILE A 227 5.18 6.21 -17.35
C ILE A 227 4.94 7.63 -16.85
N GLU A 228 6.00 8.48 -16.78
CA GLU A 228 5.90 9.87 -16.37
C GLU A 228 5.07 10.71 -17.37
N GLU A 229 5.33 10.59 -18.67
CA GLU A 229 4.58 11.28 -19.72
C GLU A 229 3.10 10.88 -19.72
N GLU A 230 2.82 9.58 -19.66
CA GLU A 230 1.45 9.07 -19.58
C GLU A 230 0.74 9.50 -18.28
N PHE A 231 1.48 9.68 -17.17
CA PHE A 231 0.91 10.16 -15.93
C PHE A 231 0.46 11.63 -16.01
N VAL A 232 1.30 12.47 -16.60
CA VAL A 232 0.95 13.88 -16.87
C VAL A 232 -0.28 13.96 -17.76
N LEU A 233 -0.32 13.17 -18.84
CA LEU A 233 -1.48 13.10 -19.74
C LEU A 233 -2.76 12.66 -19.02
N ALA A 234 -2.65 11.66 -18.11
CA ALA A 234 -3.78 11.22 -17.31
C ALA A 234 -4.32 12.33 -16.39
N GLN A 235 -3.41 13.08 -15.75
CA GLN A 235 -3.78 14.23 -14.91
C GLN A 235 -4.49 15.34 -15.72
N GLU A 236 -4.02 15.61 -16.93
CA GLU A 236 -4.66 16.57 -17.82
C GLU A 236 -6.04 16.09 -18.30
N GLN A 237 -6.17 14.83 -18.68
CA GLN A 237 -7.45 14.25 -19.15
C GLN A 237 -8.55 14.33 -18.10
N ILE A 238 -8.21 14.22 -16.81
CA ILE A 238 -9.15 14.28 -15.70
C ILE A 238 -9.63 15.72 -15.41
N LYS A 239 -8.81 16.73 -15.69
CA LYS A 239 -9.18 18.15 -15.49
C LYS A 239 -10.29 18.63 -16.45
N PHE A 240 -10.52 17.93 -17.56
CA PHE A 240 -11.59 18.30 -18.47
C PHE A 240 -12.96 17.86 -17.93
N PRO A 241 -13.99 18.76 -17.92
CA PRO A 241 -15.28 18.48 -17.29
C PRO A 241 -16.14 17.42 -18.00
N MET A 242 -15.72 16.91 -19.16
CA MET A 242 -16.38 15.82 -19.86
C MET A 242 -15.73 14.46 -19.50
N HIS A 243 -16.18 13.84 -18.44
CA HIS A 243 -15.87 12.44 -18.13
C HIS A 243 -16.61 11.50 -19.10
N THR A 244 -16.18 11.48 -20.34
CA THR A 244 -16.78 10.60 -21.37
C THR A 244 -16.32 9.16 -21.17
N GLU A 245 -17.11 8.20 -21.63
CA GLU A 245 -16.79 6.77 -21.66
C GLU A 245 -15.40 6.50 -22.29
N THR A 246 -15.00 7.30 -23.29
CA THR A 246 -13.70 7.22 -23.97
C THR A 246 -12.53 7.52 -23.03
N VAL A 247 -12.67 8.52 -22.15
CA VAL A 247 -11.65 8.84 -21.12
C VAL A 247 -11.53 7.68 -20.13
N GLY A 248 -12.64 7.13 -19.64
CA GLY A 248 -12.63 5.99 -18.73
C GLY A 248 -11.96 4.74 -19.32
N LEU A 249 -12.20 4.47 -20.61
CA LEU A 249 -11.55 3.39 -21.32
C LEU A 249 -10.04 3.62 -21.48
N ALA A 250 -9.63 4.86 -21.81
CA ALA A 250 -8.22 5.23 -21.94
C ALA A 250 -7.47 5.11 -20.59
N LEU A 251 -8.04 5.64 -19.52
CA LEU A 251 -7.46 5.54 -18.18
C LEU A 251 -7.38 4.09 -17.69
N ARG A 252 -8.40 3.28 -17.98
CA ARG A 252 -8.38 1.84 -17.68
C ARG A 252 -7.27 1.12 -18.46
N GLU A 253 -7.04 1.47 -19.72
CA GLU A 253 -5.94 0.91 -20.52
C GLU A 253 -4.59 1.33 -19.96
N GLN A 254 -4.41 2.60 -19.60
CA GLN A 254 -3.21 3.07 -18.91
C GLN A 254 -2.97 2.35 -17.57
N ARG A 255 -4.03 2.10 -16.79
CA ARG A 255 -3.92 1.32 -15.54
C ARG A 255 -3.47 -0.12 -15.81
N ARG A 256 -3.90 -0.69 -16.93
CA ARG A 256 -3.51 -2.04 -17.36
C ARG A 256 -2.07 -2.14 -17.83
N SER A 257 -1.58 -1.12 -18.53
CA SER A 257 -0.21 -1.09 -19.07
C SER A 257 0.86 -0.94 -18.00
N LEU A 258 0.47 -0.58 -16.75
CA LEU A 258 1.43 -0.43 -15.66
C LEU A 258 2.11 -1.77 -15.31
N PRO A 259 3.42 -1.75 -15.09
CA PRO A 259 4.17 -2.93 -14.71
C PRO A 259 3.76 -3.43 -13.32
N ARG A 260 3.78 -4.74 -13.13
CA ARG A 260 3.46 -5.37 -11.84
C ARG A 260 4.64 -5.26 -10.88
N ILE A 261 4.39 -4.72 -9.70
CA ILE A 261 5.42 -4.47 -8.67
C ILE A 261 6.07 -5.76 -8.17
N GLU A 262 5.30 -6.87 -8.11
CA GLU A 262 5.81 -8.17 -7.68
C GLU A 262 6.98 -8.69 -8.55
N ASN A 263 6.99 -8.34 -9.82
CA ASN A 263 8.07 -8.72 -10.72
C ASN A 263 9.38 -8.02 -10.34
N PHE A 264 9.32 -6.75 -9.94
CA PHE A 264 10.51 -6.00 -9.53
C PHE A 264 11.15 -6.55 -8.26
N LEU A 265 10.33 -6.96 -7.27
CA LEU A 265 10.85 -7.54 -6.02
C LEU A 265 11.63 -8.84 -6.29
N ARG A 266 11.09 -9.69 -7.14
CA ARG A 266 11.75 -10.96 -7.51
C ARG A 266 13.04 -10.75 -8.31
N ASP A 267 13.02 -9.82 -9.26
CA ASP A 267 14.18 -9.50 -10.08
C ASP A 267 15.28 -8.83 -9.25
N SER A 268 14.92 -8.09 -8.19
CA SER A 268 15.82 -7.50 -7.21
C SER A 268 16.59 -8.56 -6.42
N GLU A 269 15.94 -9.61 -5.89
CA GLU A 269 16.61 -10.69 -5.18
C GLU A 269 17.66 -11.39 -6.07
N GLN A 270 17.29 -11.66 -7.32
CA GLN A 270 18.20 -12.28 -8.27
C GLN A 270 19.40 -11.38 -8.59
N ARG A 271 19.20 -10.09 -8.75
CA ARG A 271 20.28 -9.11 -8.98
C ARG A 271 21.21 -8.98 -7.77
N GLN A 272 20.66 -8.95 -6.56
CA GLN A 272 21.48 -8.91 -5.35
C GLN A 272 22.39 -10.13 -5.25
N ALA A 273 21.89 -11.30 -5.62
CA ALA A 273 22.72 -12.52 -5.70
C ALA A 273 23.83 -12.38 -6.74
N GLN A 274 23.52 -11.86 -7.94
CA GLN A 274 24.52 -11.58 -8.99
C GLN A 274 25.56 -10.56 -8.53
N MET A 275 25.15 -9.45 -7.91
CA MET A 275 26.10 -8.48 -7.36
C MET A 275 27.00 -9.08 -6.28
N GLY A 276 26.47 -10.00 -5.46
CA GLY A 276 27.24 -10.76 -4.49
C GLY A 276 28.33 -11.64 -5.14
N GLU A 277 27.96 -12.36 -6.21
CA GLU A 277 28.89 -13.19 -6.98
C GLU A 277 30.00 -12.33 -7.62
N ILE A 278 29.66 -11.24 -8.28
CA ILE A 278 30.65 -10.35 -8.91
C ILE A 278 31.58 -9.71 -7.88
N ARG A 279 31.07 -9.34 -6.69
CA ARG A 279 31.91 -8.83 -5.59
C ARG A 279 32.91 -9.88 -5.10
N SER A 280 32.50 -11.15 -5.00
CA SER A 280 33.40 -12.23 -4.62
C SER A 280 34.50 -12.44 -5.66
N ILE A 281 34.14 -12.39 -6.94
CA ILE A 281 35.11 -12.42 -8.06
C ILE A 281 36.06 -11.21 -7.98
N GLN A 282 35.55 -10.03 -7.75
CA GLN A 282 36.36 -8.82 -7.63
C GLN A 282 37.40 -8.91 -6.48
N LEU A 283 37.00 -9.44 -5.32
CA LEU A 283 37.90 -9.65 -4.18
C LEU A 283 39.02 -10.62 -4.50
N GLU A 284 38.71 -11.72 -5.18
CA GLU A 284 39.70 -12.72 -5.59
C GLU A 284 40.69 -12.14 -6.62
N LEU A 285 40.18 -11.41 -7.63
CA LEU A 285 41.03 -10.74 -8.62
C LEU A 285 41.94 -9.66 -7.98
N ASP A 286 41.43 -8.95 -6.98
CA ASP A 286 42.20 -7.93 -6.27
C ASP A 286 43.27 -8.56 -5.39
N ARG A 287 43.03 -9.75 -4.83
CA ARG A 287 44.05 -10.57 -4.15
C ARG A 287 45.16 -10.98 -5.12
N GLN A 288 44.80 -11.58 -6.26
CA GLN A 288 45.77 -11.99 -7.28
C GLN A 288 46.57 -10.81 -7.82
N ARG A 289 45.95 -9.65 -8.01
CA ARG A 289 46.67 -8.42 -8.41
C ARG A 289 47.67 -7.97 -7.37
N ARG A 290 47.37 -8.09 -6.07
CA ARG A 290 48.29 -7.74 -4.97
C ARG A 290 49.47 -8.70 -4.89
N GLU A 291 49.24 -9.97 -5.14
CA GLU A 291 50.29 -10.99 -5.21
C GLU A 291 51.28 -10.71 -6.36
N LEU A 292 50.83 -10.06 -7.44
CA LEU A 292 51.64 -9.62 -8.59
C LEU A 292 52.13 -8.18 -8.46
N ALA A 293 52.06 -7.55 -7.30
CA ALA A 293 52.55 -6.19 -7.11
C ALA A 293 54.06 -6.11 -7.21
N ASP A 294 54.74 -7.07 -6.59
CA ASP A 294 56.17 -7.28 -6.73
C ASP A 294 56.41 -8.50 -7.66
N LEU A 295 56.80 -8.22 -8.89
CA LEU A 295 57.01 -9.24 -9.93
C LEU A 295 58.22 -10.16 -9.63
N GLU A 296 59.25 -9.64 -9.00
CA GLU A 296 60.44 -10.43 -8.68
C GLU A 296 60.12 -11.44 -7.55
N GLN A 297 59.47 -10.99 -6.52
CA GLN A 297 59.01 -11.84 -5.44
C GLN A 297 58.03 -12.92 -5.94
N ALA A 298 57.08 -12.55 -6.83
CA ALA A 298 56.12 -13.49 -7.42
C ALA A 298 56.83 -14.53 -8.31
N MET A 299 57.82 -14.11 -9.13
CA MET A 299 58.63 -15.04 -9.94
C MET A 299 59.44 -16.00 -9.09
N ASP A 300 60.15 -15.51 -8.10
CA ASP A 300 60.95 -16.36 -7.20
C ASP A 300 60.08 -17.35 -6.41
N GLY A 301 58.90 -16.91 -5.96
CA GLY A 301 57.90 -17.80 -5.32
C GLY A 301 57.43 -18.93 -6.26
N ILE A 302 57.13 -18.58 -7.55
CA ILE A 302 56.70 -19.59 -8.54
C ILE A 302 57.83 -20.58 -8.83
N LEU A 303 59.08 -20.11 -8.94
CA LEU A 303 60.25 -20.94 -9.28
C LEU A 303 60.71 -21.82 -8.09
N GLN A 304 60.51 -21.41 -6.84
CA GLN A 304 60.83 -22.19 -5.65
C GLN A 304 59.92 -23.39 -5.41
N HIS A 305 58.70 -23.32 -5.90
CA HIS A 305 57.73 -24.40 -5.68
C HIS A 305 57.69 -25.49 -6.76
N GLU A 306 58.57 -25.38 -7.81
CA GLU A 306 58.65 -26.40 -8.87
C GLU A 306 60.07 -26.90 -9.10
N THR A 307 60.18 -28.21 -9.31
CA THR A 307 61.43 -28.91 -9.67
C THR A 307 61.77 -28.65 -11.14
N LEU A 308 62.76 -27.77 -11.38
CA LEU A 308 63.25 -27.47 -12.72
C LEU A 308 64.14 -28.64 -13.26
N ALA A 309 64.00 -28.99 -14.55
CA ALA A 309 64.88 -29.93 -15.21
C ALA A 309 66.33 -29.42 -15.24
N PRO A 310 67.35 -30.27 -15.10
CA PRO A 310 68.75 -29.84 -14.99
C PRO A 310 69.30 -29.05 -16.19
N ASP A 311 68.66 -29.10 -17.33
CA ASP A 311 69.09 -28.51 -18.60
C ASP A 311 68.34 -27.22 -18.95
N THR A 312 67.56 -26.63 -18.02
CA THR A 312 66.70 -25.47 -18.31
C THR A 312 67.50 -24.19 -18.07
N ASP A 313 67.62 -23.35 -19.12
CA ASP A 313 68.21 -22.00 -18.99
C ASP A 313 67.30 -21.10 -18.15
N VAL A 314 67.67 -20.89 -16.88
CA VAL A 314 66.90 -20.16 -15.86
C VAL A 314 66.71 -18.68 -16.27
N ASN A 315 67.63 -18.07 -17.05
CA ASN A 315 67.53 -16.64 -17.45
C ASN A 315 66.46 -16.47 -18.54
N VAL A 316 66.40 -17.40 -19.51
CA VAL A 316 65.36 -17.37 -20.53
C VAL A 316 64.00 -17.62 -19.91
N LEU A 317 63.90 -18.59 -18.96
CA LEU A 317 62.71 -18.89 -18.22
C LEU A 317 62.20 -17.68 -17.42
N LYS A 318 63.11 -16.98 -16.71
CA LYS A 318 62.75 -15.75 -15.94
C LYS A 318 62.27 -14.64 -16.85
N THR A 319 62.84 -14.48 -18.03
CA THR A 319 62.43 -13.45 -18.99
C THR A 319 61.03 -13.68 -19.52
N GLU A 320 60.70 -14.92 -19.90
CA GLU A 320 59.36 -15.27 -20.40
C GLU A 320 58.32 -15.24 -19.28
N LEU A 321 58.65 -15.72 -18.08
CA LEU A 321 57.78 -15.64 -16.92
C LEU A 321 57.48 -14.22 -16.53
N ARG A 322 58.46 -13.34 -16.56
CA ARG A 322 58.26 -11.91 -16.30
C ARG A 322 57.31 -11.26 -17.28
N ARG A 323 57.44 -11.56 -18.55
CA ARG A 323 56.53 -11.11 -19.62
C ARG A 323 55.09 -11.54 -19.35
N LEU A 324 54.87 -12.85 -19.09
CA LEU A 324 53.56 -13.42 -18.77
C LEU A 324 52.92 -12.82 -17.54
N LEU A 325 53.68 -12.55 -16.52
CA LEU A 325 53.18 -11.95 -15.27
C LEU A 325 52.82 -10.47 -15.48
N ILE A 326 53.51 -9.75 -16.34
CA ILE A 326 53.13 -8.39 -16.75
C ILE A 326 51.81 -8.38 -17.53
N ASP A 327 51.68 -9.26 -18.55
CA ASP A 327 50.44 -9.41 -19.33
C ASP A 327 49.26 -9.81 -18.46
N ARG A 328 49.49 -10.77 -17.53
CA ARG A 328 48.49 -11.18 -16.54
C ARG A 328 48.05 -10.03 -15.62
N ARG A 329 49.00 -9.20 -15.15
CA ARG A 329 48.71 -8.03 -14.32
C ARG A 329 47.82 -7.01 -15.03
N GLU A 330 48.08 -6.77 -16.34
CA GLU A 330 47.26 -5.89 -17.16
C GLU A 330 45.86 -6.51 -17.43
N LEU A 331 45.76 -7.80 -17.63
CA LEU A 331 44.50 -8.50 -17.76
C LEU A 331 43.65 -8.43 -16.48
N LEU A 332 44.27 -8.60 -15.33
CA LEU A 332 43.61 -8.42 -14.03
C LEU A 332 43.09 -7.00 -13.82
N LYS A 333 43.87 -5.98 -14.28
CA LYS A 333 43.44 -4.57 -14.22
C LYS A 333 42.19 -4.33 -15.07
N LYS A 334 42.16 -4.87 -16.29
CA LYS A 334 41.01 -4.79 -17.22
C LYS A 334 39.78 -5.50 -16.63
N LEU A 335 39.95 -6.69 -16.05
CA LEU A 335 38.90 -7.44 -15.38
C LEU A 335 38.29 -6.69 -14.19
N LEU A 336 39.14 -6.13 -13.32
CA LEU A 336 38.67 -5.34 -12.18
C LEU A 336 37.91 -4.10 -12.62
N ALA A 337 38.35 -3.44 -13.69
CA ALA A 337 37.60 -2.32 -14.27
C ALA A 337 36.21 -2.77 -14.82
N GLY A 338 36.17 -3.91 -15.54
CA GLY A 338 34.92 -4.51 -16.02
C GLY A 338 33.94 -4.87 -14.88
N CYS A 339 34.44 -5.54 -13.83
CA CYS A 339 33.63 -5.86 -12.64
C CYS A 339 33.03 -4.60 -12.01
N ARG A 340 33.82 -3.53 -11.87
CA ARG A 340 33.34 -2.25 -11.29
C ARG A 340 32.24 -1.61 -12.14
N ARG A 341 32.39 -1.63 -13.49
CA ARG A 341 31.37 -1.10 -14.41
C ARG A 341 30.09 -1.92 -14.36
N LEU A 342 30.21 -3.25 -14.39
CA LEU A 342 29.07 -4.15 -14.28
C LEU A 342 28.31 -3.97 -12.95
N LEU A 343 29.03 -3.87 -11.83
CA LEU A 343 28.41 -3.57 -10.53
C LEU A 343 27.71 -2.21 -10.52
N LYS A 344 28.32 -1.17 -11.10
CA LYS A 344 27.70 0.16 -11.23
C LYS A 344 26.40 0.09 -12.05
N ASN A 345 26.41 -0.63 -13.16
CA ASN A 345 25.23 -0.79 -14.01
C ASN A 345 24.13 -1.57 -13.32
N LEU A 346 24.44 -2.65 -12.59
CA LEU A 346 23.48 -3.42 -11.79
C LEU A 346 22.87 -2.58 -10.67
N GLN A 347 23.69 -1.76 -9.97
CA GLN A 347 23.18 -0.82 -8.96
C GLN A 347 22.29 0.26 -9.58
N GLY A 348 22.67 0.79 -10.74
CA GLY A 348 21.86 1.74 -11.49
C GLY A 348 20.53 1.15 -11.94
N LEU A 349 20.53 -0.12 -12.36
CA LEU A 349 19.32 -0.84 -12.75
C LEU A 349 18.39 -1.06 -11.54
N GLU A 350 18.93 -1.46 -10.40
CA GLU A 350 18.17 -1.62 -9.15
C GLU A 350 17.49 -0.32 -8.73
N PHE A 351 18.24 0.79 -8.71
CA PHE A 351 17.71 2.12 -8.37
C PHE A 351 16.61 2.57 -9.35
N LEU A 352 16.83 2.36 -10.65
CA LEU A 352 15.87 2.75 -11.69
C LEU A 352 14.57 1.93 -11.59
N GLU A 353 14.67 0.63 -11.30
CA GLU A 353 13.48 -0.20 -11.12
C GLU A 353 12.70 0.15 -9.87
N GLN A 354 13.37 0.58 -8.80
CA GLN A 354 12.69 1.13 -7.61
C GLN A 354 11.94 2.43 -7.96
N GLN A 355 12.53 3.30 -8.78
CA GLN A 355 11.84 4.50 -9.26
C GLN A 355 10.63 4.17 -10.14
N ILE A 356 10.78 3.19 -11.06
CA ILE A 356 9.67 2.72 -11.91
C ILE A 356 8.55 2.16 -11.03
N ALA A 357 8.87 1.33 -10.02
CA ALA A 357 7.89 0.78 -9.11
C ALA A 357 7.14 1.89 -8.34
N ALA A 358 7.88 2.86 -7.78
CA ALA A 358 7.29 3.97 -7.04
C ALA A 358 6.38 4.85 -7.93
N LYS A 359 6.83 5.18 -9.16
CA LYS A 359 6.02 5.98 -10.10
C LYS A 359 4.83 5.21 -10.66
N ALA A 360 4.98 3.92 -10.89
CA ALA A 360 3.88 3.05 -11.30
C ALA A 360 2.83 2.93 -10.18
N GLU A 361 3.24 2.84 -8.92
CA GLU A 361 2.35 2.82 -7.76
C GLU A 361 1.61 4.15 -7.59
N GLU A 362 2.31 5.29 -7.65
CA GLU A 362 1.73 6.63 -7.60
C GLU A 362 0.67 6.82 -8.70
N LYS A 363 1.03 6.48 -9.96
CA LYS A 363 0.10 6.52 -11.08
C LYS A 363 -1.07 5.54 -10.89
N ALA A 364 -0.82 4.36 -10.34
CA ALA A 364 -1.84 3.36 -10.08
C ALA A 364 -2.89 3.87 -9.09
N LEU A 365 -2.44 4.42 -7.95
CA LEU A 365 -3.32 4.99 -6.92
C LEU A 365 -4.16 6.15 -7.49
N PHE A 366 -3.53 7.05 -8.23
CA PHE A 366 -4.22 8.15 -8.90
C PHE A 366 -5.30 7.66 -9.88
N LEU A 367 -4.98 6.66 -10.70
CA LEU A 367 -5.94 6.09 -11.65
C LEU A 367 -7.05 5.31 -10.92
N ASP A 368 -6.74 4.57 -9.87
CA ASP A 368 -7.71 3.81 -9.09
C ASP A 368 -8.72 4.73 -8.39
N GLU A 369 -8.28 5.88 -7.87
CA GLU A 369 -9.13 6.92 -7.30
C GLU A 369 -10.17 7.43 -8.31
N HIS A 370 -9.72 7.80 -9.51
CA HIS A 370 -10.58 8.41 -10.51
C HIS A 370 -11.43 7.41 -11.29
N LEU A 371 -10.90 6.19 -11.53
CA LEU A 371 -11.62 5.11 -12.20
C LEU A 371 -12.86 4.61 -11.44
N LEU A 372 -12.93 4.83 -10.13
CA LEU A 372 -14.10 4.43 -9.33
C LEU A 372 -15.38 5.15 -9.76
N TRP A 373 -15.28 6.37 -10.30
CA TRP A 373 -16.43 7.20 -10.67
C TRP A 373 -16.62 7.33 -12.17
N ILE A 374 -15.67 6.87 -12.98
CA ILE A 374 -15.74 6.98 -14.43
C ILE A 374 -16.18 5.62 -15.01
N ARG A 375 -17.07 5.67 -16.00
CA ARG A 375 -17.47 4.46 -16.72
C ARG A 375 -16.28 3.80 -17.37
N SER A 376 -15.96 2.57 -16.94
CA SER A 376 -14.83 1.80 -17.42
C SER A 376 -15.19 0.81 -18.55
N ALA A 377 -16.47 0.71 -18.90
CA ALA A 377 -17.00 -0.17 -19.95
C ALA A 377 -18.37 0.32 -20.46
N LYS A 378 -18.79 -0.18 -21.63
CA LYS A 378 -20.17 0.04 -22.10
C LYS A 378 -21.17 -0.64 -21.18
N SER A 379 -22.42 -0.16 -21.13
CA SER A 379 -23.50 -0.89 -20.46
C SER A 379 -23.67 -2.27 -21.08
N VAL A 380 -24.12 -3.25 -20.26
CA VAL A 380 -24.34 -4.62 -20.72
C VAL A 380 -25.26 -4.66 -21.93
N GLY A 381 -24.76 -5.28 -22.99
CA GLY A 381 -25.46 -5.42 -24.27
C GLY A 381 -25.41 -6.82 -24.86
N LEU A 382 -26.06 -6.98 -26.03
CA LEU A 382 -26.07 -8.26 -26.76
C LEU A 382 -24.67 -8.71 -27.18
N GLN A 383 -23.74 -7.80 -27.33
CA GLN A 383 -22.36 -8.09 -27.72
C GLN A 383 -21.62 -8.83 -26.60
N ASP A 384 -21.86 -8.48 -25.33
CA ASP A 384 -21.25 -9.15 -24.18
C ASP A 384 -21.72 -10.59 -24.05
N LEU A 385 -23.01 -10.83 -24.37
CA LEU A 385 -23.56 -12.19 -24.43
C LEU A 385 -23.00 -12.98 -25.62
N ARG A 386 -22.73 -12.34 -26.76
CA ARG A 386 -22.08 -12.99 -27.92
C ARG A 386 -20.63 -13.36 -27.65
N ASN A 387 -19.91 -12.57 -26.84
CA ASN A 387 -18.52 -12.82 -26.45
C ASN A 387 -18.39 -13.86 -25.32
N LEU A 388 -19.50 -14.18 -24.64
CA LEU A 388 -19.51 -15.14 -23.51
C LEU A 388 -19.02 -16.54 -23.92
N PRO A 389 -19.44 -17.15 -25.05
CA PRO A 389 -18.92 -18.45 -25.49
C PRO A 389 -17.40 -18.43 -25.73
N GLN A 390 -16.86 -17.36 -26.33
CA GLN A 390 -15.41 -17.20 -26.55
C GLN A 390 -14.66 -17.13 -25.23
N SER A 391 -15.17 -16.40 -24.24
CA SER A 391 -14.59 -16.27 -22.92
C SER A 391 -14.62 -17.60 -22.15
N LEU A 392 -15.72 -18.34 -22.23
CA LEU A 392 -15.83 -19.68 -21.65
C LEU A 392 -14.91 -20.67 -22.38
N GLN A 393 -14.80 -20.62 -23.70
CA GLN A 393 -13.87 -21.47 -24.47
C GLN A 393 -12.42 -21.20 -24.04
N TRP A 394 -12.04 -19.96 -23.83
CA TRP A 394 -10.70 -19.63 -23.33
C TRP A 394 -10.47 -20.21 -21.93
N LEU A 395 -11.41 -19.99 -20.99
CA LEU A 395 -11.28 -20.48 -19.61
C LEU A 395 -11.29 -22.02 -19.52
N LEU A 396 -12.05 -22.68 -20.38
CA LEU A 396 -12.23 -24.14 -20.39
C LEU A 396 -11.37 -24.84 -21.43
N SER A 397 -10.52 -24.12 -22.19
CA SER A 397 -9.67 -24.67 -23.25
C SER A 397 -8.76 -25.78 -22.73
N PRO A 398 -8.82 -27.00 -23.32
CA PRO A 398 -7.94 -28.11 -22.93
C PRO A 398 -6.45 -27.76 -23.11
N LEU A 399 -6.12 -26.98 -24.14
CA LEU A 399 -4.74 -26.54 -24.40
C LEU A 399 -4.21 -25.64 -23.28
N ASN A 400 -5.01 -24.66 -22.83
CA ASN A 400 -4.63 -23.78 -21.72
C ASN A 400 -4.47 -24.56 -20.41
N TRP A 401 -5.36 -25.52 -20.15
CA TRP A 401 -5.24 -26.39 -18.97
C TRP A 401 -4.06 -27.34 -19.06
N TRP A 402 -3.72 -27.81 -20.24
CA TRP A 402 -2.51 -28.62 -20.44
C TRP A 402 -1.25 -27.82 -20.08
N GLN A 403 -1.21 -26.53 -20.45
CA GLN A 403 -0.12 -25.65 -20.07
C GLN A 403 0.00 -25.52 -18.54
N VAL A 404 -1.13 -25.34 -17.84
CA VAL A 404 -1.14 -25.30 -16.35
C VAL A 404 -0.57 -26.59 -15.77
N ILE A 405 -0.92 -27.74 -16.34
CA ILE A 405 -0.40 -29.05 -15.89
C ILE A 405 1.12 -29.13 -16.11
N GLN A 406 1.61 -28.72 -17.28
CA GLN A 406 3.05 -28.68 -17.56
C GLN A 406 3.80 -27.73 -16.63
N ASP A 407 3.27 -26.55 -16.37
CA ASP A 407 3.85 -25.58 -15.48
C ASP A 407 3.87 -26.10 -14.02
N LEU A 408 2.80 -26.75 -13.60
CA LEU A 408 2.74 -27.42 -12.29
C LEU A 408 3.77 -28.55 -12.19
N GLN A 409 3.93 -29.32 -13.26
CA GLN A 409 4.93 -30.40 -13.34
C GLN A 409 6.36 -29.81 -13.26
N ARG A 410 6.65 -28.71 -13.96
CA ARG A 410 7.95 -28.01 -13.86
C ARG A 410 8.19 -27.52 -12.41
N SER A 411 7.15 -26.99 -11.76
CA SER A 411 7.21 -26.57 -10.36
C SER A 411 7.55 -27.74 -9.42
N ILE A 412 6.94 -28.91 -9.64
CA ILE A 412 7.20 -30.11 -8.84
C ILE A 412 8.65 -30.59 -9.03
N VAL A 413 9.13 -30.63 -10.27
CA VAL A 413 10.49 -31.04 -10.59
C VAL A 413 11.54 -30.09 -10.00
N ARG A 414 11.26 -28.79 -10.04
CA ARG A 414 12.19 -27.76 -9.50
C ARG A 414 12.26 -27.76 -7.97
N ASN A 415 11.12 -27.95 -7.29
CA ASN A 415 11.01 -27.88 -5.82
C ASN A 415 10.30 -29.13 -5.24
N PRO A 416 10.84 -30.35 -5.43
CA PRO A 416 10.15 -31.58 -5.03
C PRO A 416 9.89 -31.67 -3.53
N LEU A 417 10.83 -31.24 -2.69
CA LEU A 417 10.69 -31.27 -1.23
C LEU A 417 9.54 -30.38 -0.73
N MET A 418 9.34 -29.20 -1.35
CA MET A 418 8.22 -28.32 -1.00
C MET A 418 6.87 -28.97 -1.34
N TRP A 419 6.77 -29.61 -2.51
CA TRP A 419 5.54 -30.31 -2.92
C TRP A 419 5.25 -31.53 -2.05
N ILE A 420 6.26 -32.35 -1.77
CA ILE A 420 6.13 -33.52 -0.88
C ILE A 420 5.66 -33.04 0.51
N SER A 421 6.29 -32.01 1.07
CA SER A 421 5.91 -31.48 2.38
C SER A 421 4.48 -30.92 2.38
N ALA A 422 4.09 -30.15 1.36
CA ALA A 422 2.73 -29.60 1.24
C ALA A 422 1.68 -30.70 1.10
N LEU A 423 1.93 -31.73 0.31
CA LEU A 423 1.08 -32.90 0.16
C LEU A 423 0.97 -33.69 1.46
N LEU A 424 2.09 -34.05 2.11
CA LEU A 424 2.09 -34.78 3.37
C LEU A 424 1.31 -34.04 4.46
N ILE A 425 1.55 -32.72 4.59
CA ILE A 425 0.81 -31.88 5.54
C ILE A 425 -0.69 -31.88 5.21
N SER A 426 -1.05 -31.67 3.93
CA SER A 426 -2.45 -31.63 3.52
C SER A 426 -3.15 -32.99 3.73
N PHE A 427 -2.53 -34.08 3.37
CA PHE A 427 -3.05 -35.43 3.63
C PHE A 427 -3.16 -35.74 5.13
N ALA A 428 -2.18 -35.31 5.94
CA ALA A 428 -2.30 -35.43 7.39
C ALA A 428 -3.51 -34.68 7.94
N PHE A 429 -3.80 -33.47 7.45
CA PHE A 429 -4.99 -32.69 7.84
C PHE A 429 -6.28 -33.38 7.39
N ILE A 430 -6.33 -33.92 6.17
CA ILE A 430 -7.51 -34.64 5.66
C ILE A 430 -7.70 -35.97 6.40
N GLY A 431 -6.63 -36.76 6.57
CA GLY A 431 -6.68 -38.04 7.26
C GLY A 431 -7.05 -37.93 8.73
N LEU A 432 -6.64 -36.83 9.36
CA LEU A 432 -6.97 -36.53 10.75
C LEU A 432 -8.37 -35.90 10.93
N TRP A 433 -9.13 -35.64 9.86
CA TRP A 433 -10.45 -35.01 9.92
C TRP A 433 -11.41 -35.79 10.81
N ARG A 434 -11.51 -37.10 10.64
CA ARG A 434 -12.36 -37.95 11.49
C ARG A 434 -11.92 -37.92 12.96
N ARG A 435 -10.61 -37.96 13.21
CA ARG A 435 -10.07 -37.82 14.57
C ARG A 435 -10.34 -36.44 15.16
N ALA A 436 -10.25 -35.39 14.35
CA ALA A 436 -10.56 -34.04 14.77
C ALA A 436 -12.05 -33.86 15.17
N GLN A 437 -12.99 -34.49 14.45
CA GLN A 437 -14.39 -34.50 14.85
C GLN A 437 -14.61 -35.24 16.18
N GLN A 438 -13.94 -36.37 16.41
CA GLN A 438 -13.96 -37.07 17.70
C GLN A 438 -13.34 -36.24 18.82
N ASP A 439 -12.22 -35.54 18.53
CA ASP A 439 -11.60 -34.64 19.50
C ASP A 439 -12.53 -33.48 19.86
N LEU A 440 -13.26 -32.93 18.88
CA LEU A 440 -14.26 -31.89 19.11
C LEU A 440 -15.38 -32.37 20.04
N SER A 441 -15.85 -33.61 19.82
CA SER A 441 -16.84 -34.23 20.69
C SER A 441 -16.32 -34.46 22.11
N ARG A 442 -15.06 -34.92 22.28
CA ARG A 442 -14.41 -35.07 23.59
C ARG A 442 -14.26 -33.74 24.32
N VAL A 443 -13.80 -32.70 23.61
CA VAL A 443 -13.69 -31.35 24.17
C VAL A 443 -15.04 -30.81 24.57
N ALA A 444 -16.10 -31.11 23.79
CA ALA A 444 -17.48 -30.74 24.14
C ALA A 444 -17.95 -31.36 25.46
N GLN A 445 -17.61 -32.61 25.72
CA GLN A 445 -17.96 -33.28 26.98
C GLN A 445 -17.31 -32.61 28.20
N GLY A 446 -16.06 -32.14 28.07
CA GLY A 446 -15.34 -31.42 29.14
C GLY A 446 -15.96 -30.08 29.54
N VAL A 447 -16.75 -29.46 28.65
CA VAL A 447 -17.39 -28.15 28.90
C VAL A 447 -18.65 -28.26 29.74
N TYR A 448 -19.30 -29.43 29.80
CA TYR A 448 -20.56 -29.63 30.55
C TYR A 448 -20.36 -29.70 32.06
N SER A 449 -19.15 -29.95 32.55
CA SER A 449 -18.84 -30.01 34.00
C SER A 449 -18.09 -28.76 34.44
N VAL A 450 -18.56 -28.13 35.53
CA VAL A 450 -17.89 -26.90 36.07
C VAL A 450 -16.46 -27.17 36.51
N LYS A 451 -16.13 -28.36 36.97
CA LYS A 451 -14.78 -28.74 37.42
C LYS A 451 -13.78 -28.87 36.26
N SER A 452 -14.22 -29.35 35.09
CA SER A 452 -13.41 -29.58 33.93
C SER A 452 -13.43 -28.45 32.89
N ASP A 453 -14.40 -27.49 33.02
CA ASP A 453 -14.54 -26.38 32.08
C ASP A 453 -13.36 -25.40 32.22
N ALA A 454 -12.59 -25.30 31.14
CA ALA A 454 -11.42 -24.42 31.06
C ALA A 454 -11.39 -23.66 29.72
N PHE A 455 -10.93 -22.41 29.75
CA PHE A 455 -10.80 -21.56 28.54
C PHE A 455 -9.93 -22.23 27.44
N VAL A 456 -8.90 -22.97 27.85
CA VAL A 456 -8.04 -23.74 26.95
C VAL A 456 -8.82 -24.72 26.08
N LEU A 457 -9.92 -25.30 26.59
CA LEU A 457 -10.80 -26.18 25.80
C LEU A 457 -11.47 -25.41 24.63
N THR A 458 -11.79 -24.14 24.83
CA THR A 458 -12.36 -23.28 23.77
C THR A 458 -11.32 -22.99 22.69
N LEU A 459 -10.09 -22.64 23.09
CA LEU A 459 -8.98 -22.44 22.14
C LEU A 459 -8.64 -23.73 21.38
N ARG A 460 -8.63 -24.87 22.09
CA ARG A 460 -8.42 -26.18 21.46
C ARG A 460 -9.52 -26.50 20.45
N ALA A 461 -10.78 -26.24 20.79
CA ALA A 461 -11.91 -26.45 19.87
C ALA A 461 -11.80 -25.57 18.62
N LEU A 462 -11.39 -24.29 18.75
CA LEU A 462 -11.12 -23.41 17.61
C LEU A 462 -9.96 -23.92 16.76
N ALA A 463 -8.85 -24.31 17.38
CA ALA A 463 -7.70 -24.86 16.67
C ALA A 463 -8.04 -26.13 15.90
N VAL A 464 -8.84 -27.02 16.52
CA VAL A 464 -9.34 -28.24 15.86
C VAL A 464 -10.27 -27.90 14.69
N THR A 465 -11.18 -26.92 14.86
CA THR A 465 -12.05 -26.43 13.76
C THR A 465 -11.21 -25.86 12.61
N GLY A 466 -10.23 -25.01 12.90
CA GLY A 466 -9.29 -24.49 11.90
C GLY A 466 -8.52 -25.59 11.17
N ARG A 467 -8.07 -26.61 11.93
CA ARG A 467 -7.36 -27.76 11.36
C ARG A 467 -8.22 -28.56 10.38
N VAL A 468 -9.48 -28.78 10.72
CA VAL A 468 -10.47 -29.48 9.84
C VAL A 468 -10.63 -28.76 8.52
N VAL A 469 -10.71 -27.44 8.57
CA VAL A 469 -10.99 -26.57 7.41
C VAL A 469 -9.78 -26.42 6.47
N LEU A 470 -8.57 -26.36 7.02
CA LEU A 470 -7.38 -25.98 6.25
C LEU A 470 -6.82 -27.06 5.31
N GLY A 471 -7.33 -28.29 5.32
CA GLY A 471 -6.77 -29.38 4.50
C GLY A 471 -6.79 -29.06 3.00
N TRP A 472 -7.96 -28.88 2.42
CA TRP A 472 -8.14 -28.59 0.99
C TRP A 472 -7.80 -27.16 0.58
N PRO A 473 -8.20 -26.12 1.33
CA PRO A 473 -7.83 -24.75 0.98
C PRO A 473 -6.32 -24.51 0.94
N ARG A 474 -5.58 -25.08 1.89
CA ARG A 474 -4.11 -24.97 1.94
C ARG A 474 -3.44 -25.53 0.67
N LEU A 475 -3.86 -26.70 0.22
CA LEU A 475 -3.28 -27.32 -0.97
C LEU A 475 -3.55 -26.47 -2.22
N ARG A 476 -4.77 -25.93 -2.36
CA ARG A 476 -5.12 -25.01 -3.44
C ARG A 476 -4.31 -23.73 -3.37
N MET A 477 -4.19 -23.14 -2.19
CA MET A 477 -3.42 -21.93 -1.96
C MET A 477 -1.93 -22.13 -2.30
N PHE A 478 -1.36 -23.28 -1.89
CA PHE A 478 0.01 -23.64 -2.22
C PHE A 478 0.23 -23.84 -3.73
N ALA A 479 -0.67 -24.57 -4.40
CA ALA A 479 -0.61 -24.75 -5.84
C ALA A 479 -0.74 -23.43 -6.59
N GLY A 480 -1.68 -22.56 -6.17
CA GLY A 480 -1.84 -21.23 -6.72
C GLY A 480 -0.60 -20.34 -6.51
N TRP A 481 -0.04 -20.35 -5.32
CA TRP A 481 1.19 -19.63 -5.00
C TRP A 481 2.38 -20.09 -5.86
N GLN A 482 2.54 -21.39 -6.05
CA GLN A 482 3.57 -21.93 -6.93
C GLN A 482 3.41 -21.47 -8.39
N LEU A 483 2.17 -21.42 -8.90
CA LEU A 483 1.89 -20.93 -10.25
C LEU A 483 2.13 -19.41 -10.42
N VAL A 484 1.99 -18.62 -9.35
CA VAL A 484 2.20 -17.17 -9.38
C VAL A 484 3.68 -16.81 -9.22
N MET A 485 4.42 -17.51 -8.34
CA MET A 485 5.77 -17.13 -7.93
C MET A 485 6.89 -17.66 -8.84
N MET A 486 6.62 -18.62 -9.72
CA MET A 486 7.67 -19.16 -10.60
C MET A 486 7.98 -18.23 -11.78
N PRO A 487 9.26 -17.98 -12.09
CA PRO A 487 9.67 -17.23 -13.26
C PRO A 487 9.29 -17.99 -14.57
N GLN A 488 8.98 -17.25 -15.63
CA GLN A 488 8.66 -17.75 -16.97
C GLN A 488 7.36 -18.58 -17.10
N MET A 489 6.39 -18.41 -16.20
CA MET A 489 5.08 -19.00 -16.35
C MET A 489 4.24 -18.26 -17.40
N GLN A 490 3.38 -19.01 -18.07
CA GLN A 490 2.44 -18.45 -19.05
C GLN A 490 1.33 -17.66 -18.36
N ASP A 491 0.80 -16.65 -19.04
CA ASP A 491 -0.25 -15.75 -18.50
C ASP A 491 -1.47 -16.50 -17.97
N PHE A 492 -1.89 -17.59 -18.67
CA PHE A 492 -3.02 -18.39 -18.23
C PHE A 492 -2.73 -19.14 -16.92
N SER A 493 -1.54 -19.71 -16.76
CA SER A 493 -1.14 -20.39 -15.52
C SER A 493 -1.09 -19.44 -14.33
N GLN A 494 -0.62 -18.21 -14.54
CA GLN A 494 -0.62 -17.17 -13.51
C GLN A 494 -2.06 -16.74 -13.15
N ALA A 495 -2.94 -16.60 -14.15
CA ALA A 495 -4.35 -16.27 -13.95
C ALA A 495 -5.08 -17.35 -13.13
N VAL A 496 -4.84 -18.62 -13.45
CA VAL A 496 -5.36 -19.77 -12.68
C VAL A 496 -4.75 -19.81 -11.28
N GLY A 497 -3.46 -19.48 -11.14
CA GLY A 497 -2.79 -19.39 -9.83
C GLY A 497 -3.47 -18.39 -8.90
N ASN A 498 -3.72 -17.18 -9.37
CA ASN A 498 -4.46 -16.17 -8.63
C ASN A 498 -5.88 -16.64 -8.28
N ALA A 499 -6.59 -17.24 -9.23
CA ALA A 499 -7.93 -17.78 -8.98
C ALA A 499 -7.94 -18.87 -7.89
N LEU A 500 -6.93 -19.73 -7.87
CA LEU A 500 -6.79 -20.76 -6.83
C LEU A 500 -6.55 -20.15 -5.45
N ILE A 501 -5.77 -19.08 -5.36
CA ILE A 501 -5.52 -18.37 -4.10
C ILE A 501 -6.81 -17.74 -3.56
N PHE A 502 -7.53 -16.97 -4.39
CA PHE A 502 -8.80 -16.35 -4.01
C PHE A 502 -9.86 -17.38 -3.65
N ALA A 503 -10.03 -18.40 -4.49
CA ALA A 503 -10.96 -19.51 -4.22
C ALA A 503 -10.60 -20.29 -2.94
N ALA A 504 -9.32 -20.42 -2.61
CA ALA A 504 -8.89 -21.05 -1.37
C ALA A 504 -9.26 -20.22 -0.14
N GLN A 505 -9.14 -18.89 -0.21
CA GLN A 505 -9.55 -17.98 0.86
C GLN A 505 -11.06 -18.00 1.08
N ALA A 506 -11.85 -17.87 0.00
CA ALA A 506 -13.32 -17.97 0.04
C ALA A 506 -13.78 -19.32 0.61
N LEU A 507 -13.16 -20.41 0.15
CA LEU A 507 -13.45 -21.75 0.64
C LEU A 507 -13.08 -21.91 2.13
N ALA A 508 -11.92 -21.41 2.57
CA ALA A 508 -11.48 -21.48 3.96
C ALA A 508 -12.45 -20.73 4.89
N GLY A 509 -12.82 -19.49 4.54
CA GLY A 509 -13.78 -18.70 5.31
C GLY A 509 -15.17 -19.34 5.37
N GLY A 510 -15.68 -19.79 4.24
CA GLY A 510 -16.97 -20.46 4.13
C GLY A 510 -17.03 -21.79 4.90
N LEU A 511 -16.04 -22.66 4.71
CA LEU A 511 -15.93 -23.93 5.43
C LEU A 511 -15.71 -23.74 6.93
N PHE A 512 -14.92 -22.70 7.32
CA PHE A 512 -14.72 -22.39 8.73
C PHE A 512 -16.08 -22.10 9.40
N MET A 513 -16.89 -21.22 8.81
CA MET A 513 -18.22 -20.92 9.33
C MET A 513 -19.15 -22.12 9.31
N TYR A 514 -19.04 -22.97 8.29
CA TYR A 514 -19.83 -24.20 8.18
C TYR A 514 -19.52 -25.20 9.31
N GLU A 515 -18.22 -25.48 9.57
CA GLU A 515 -17.79 -26.39 10.64
C GLU A 515 -17.91 -25.76 12.04
N PHE A 516 -17.69 -24.45 12.16
CA PHE A 516 -17.92 -23.69 13.38
C PHE A 516 -19.37 -23.85 13.90
N CYS A 517 -20.33 -23.90 12.98
CA CYS A 517 -21.75 -24.13 13.26
C CYS A 517 -22.16 -25.61 13.37
N TRP A 518 -21.22 -26.56 13.38
CA TRP A 518 -21.51 -27.99 13.51
C TRP A 518 -22.25 -28.31 14.82
N LYS A 519 -22.95 -29.47 14.85
CA LYS A 519 -23.80 -29.88 16.00
C LYS A 519 -23.06 -29.95 17.36
N GLU A 520 -21.75 -30.24 17.35
CA GLU A 520 -20.83 -30.24 18.48
C GLU A 520 -19.71 -29.22 18.30
N GLY A 521 -19.89 -28.28 17.39
CA GLY A 521 -18.91 -27.21 17.06
C GLY A 521 -18.90 -26.09 18.11
N VAL A 522 -17.92 -25.21 17.94
CA VAL A 522 -17.64 -24.09 18.86
C VAL A 522 -18.86 -23.19 19.07
N ALA A 523 -19.61 -22.89 18.01
CA ALA A 523 -20.81 -22.06 18.08
C ALA A 523 -21.87 -22.56 19.04
N LYS A 524 -22.07 -23.91 19.14
CA LYS A 524 -23.04 -24.49 20.06
C LYS A 524 -22.47 -24.60 21.46
N VAL A 525 -21.38 -25.34 21.61
CA VAL A 525 -20.87 -25.79 22.90
C VAL A 525 -20.26 -24.64 23.71
N HIS A 526 -19.43 -23.83 23.05
CA HIS A 526 -18.69 -22.79 23.75
C HIS A 526 -19.40 -21.42 23.71
N PHE A 527 -20.02 -21.03 22.60
CA PHE A 527 -20.64 -19.71 22.41
C PHE A 527 -22.17 -19.70 22.59
N LYS A 528 -22.76 -20.87 22.73
CA LYS A 528 -24.22 -21.06 22.99
C LYS A 528 -25.11 -20.36 21.94
N TRP A 529 -24.69 -20.39 20.65
CA TRP A 529 -25.54 -19.90 19.57
C TRP A 529 -26.81 -20.73 19.44
N SER A 530 -27.91 -20.07 19.10
CA SER A 530 -29.22 -20.78 18.96
C SER A 530 -29.16 -21.80 17.81
N GLU A 531 -29.87 -22.89 18.01
CA GLU A 531 -29.91 -23.97 17.02
C GLU A 531 -30.50 -23.52 15.69
N SER A 532 -31.50 -22.63 15.74
CA SER A 532 -32.15 -22.05 14.57
C SER A 532 -31.16 -21.27 13.69
N VAL A 533 -30.33 -20.45 14.31
CA VAL A 533 -29.28 -19.65 13.58
C VAL A 533 -28.23 -20.58 12.96
N ARG A 534 -27.72 -21.52 13.74
CA ARG A 534 -26.68 -22.45 13.26
C ARG A 534 -27.18 -23.31 12.10
N ARG A 535 -28.43 -23.88 12.19
CA ARG A 535 -29.01 -24.64 11.10
C ARG A 535 -29.27 -23.80 9.85
N ALA A 536 -29.79 -22.59 10.01
CA ALA A 536 -30.01 -21.67 8.90
C ALA A 536 -28.72 -21.33 8.19
N LEU A 537 -27.67 -20.99 8.95
CA LEU A 537 -26.34 -20.63 8.40
C LEU A 537 -25.70 -21.82 7.67
N ARG A 538 -25.68 -23.00 8.28
CA ARG A 538 -25.16 -24.21 7.62
C ARG A 538 -25.89 -24.54 6.31
N ARG A 539 -27.23 -24.49 6.31
CA ARG A 539 -28.03 -24.78 5.12
C ARG A 539 -27.79 -23.75 4.00
N SER A 540 -27.67 -22.48 4.35
CA SER A 540 -27.42 -21.44 3.37
C SER A 540 -25.98 -21.50 2.81
N LEU A 541 -24.98 -21.79 3.62
CA LEU A 541 -23.59 -21.95 3.17
C LEU A 541 -23.39 -23.13 2.21
N GLN A 542 -24.23 -24.20 2.30
CA GLN A 542 -24.15 -25.34 1.38
C GLN A 542 -24.32 -24.98 -0.10
N TRP A 543 -25.19 -24.01 -0.41
CA TRP A 543 -25.36 -23.54 -1.79
C TRP A 543 -24.57 -22.29 -2.10
N PHE A 544 -24.30 -21.45 -1.09
CA PHE A 544 -23.60 -20.19 -1.31
C PHE A 544 -22.09 -20.38 -1.52
N ILE A 545 -21.44 -21.29 -0.77
CA ILE A 545 -19.99 -21.55 -0.96
C ILE A 545 -19.68 -22.05 -2.38
N PRO A 546 -20.38 -23.05 -2.96
CA PRO A 546 -20.13 -23.45 -4.34
C PRO A 546 -20.34 -22.31 -5.34
N LEU A 547 -21.41 -21.53 -5.17
CA LEU A 547 -21.67 -20.37 -6.02
C LEU A 547 -20.51 -19.37 -5.94
N TRP A 548 -20.11 -18.97 -4.74
CA TRP A 548 -19.05 -18.01 -4.49
C TRP A 548 -17.72 -18.46 -5.12
N VAL A 549 -17.27 -19.66 -4.79
CA VAL A 549 -16.02 -20.24 -5.30
C VAL A 549 -16.03 -20.37 -6.84
N THR A 550 -17.16 -20.77 -7.42
CA THR A 550 -17.27 -20.91 -8.89
C THR A 550 -17.25 -19.56 -9.60
N MET A 551 -17.96 -18.57 -9.04
CA MET A 551 -17.97 -17.22 -9.63
C MET A 551 -16.62 -16.52 -9.48
N ASP A 552 -15.95 -16.62 -8.33
CA ASP A 552 -14.60 -16.12 -8.16
C ASP A 552 -13.62 -16.78 -9.15
N PHE A 553 -13.78 -18.08 -9.37
CA PHE A 553 -12.95 -18.78 -10.34
C PHE A 553 -13.24 -18.37 -11.80
N ALA A 554 -14.39 -17.78 -12.09
CA ALA A 554 -14.67 -17.16 -13.38
C ALA A 554 -14.18 -15.71 -13.46
N ILE A 555 -14.28 -14.94 -12.35
CA ILE A 555 -13.93 -13.51 -12.31
C ILE A 555 -12.40 -13.30 -12.30
N ILE A 556 -11.69 -13.98 -11.40
CA ILE A 556 -10.28 -13.69 -11.13
C ILE A 556 -9.34 -13.98 -12.31
N PRO A 557 -9.44 -15.12 -13.05
CA PRO A 557 -8.59 -15.37 -14.21
C PRO A 557 -8.78 -14.33 -15.31
N VAL A 558 -10.03 -13.94 -15.55
CA VAL A 558 -10.38 -12.92 -16.54
C VAL A 558 -9.85 -11.55 -16.13
N GLN A 559 -9.95 -11.21 -14.85
CA GLN A 559 -9.38 -9.98 -14.30
C GLN A 559 -7.85 -9.97 -14.37
N THR A 560 -7.21 -11.12 -14.14
CA THR A 560 -5.74 -11.24 -14.25
C THR A 560 -5.27 -11.13 -15.71
N LYS A 561 -6.01 -11.73 -16.66
CA LYS A 561 -5.73 -11.58 -18.10
C LYS A 561 -5.90 -10.14 -18.56
N ASN A 562 -6.84 -9.43 -17.97
CA ASN A 562 -7.08 -8.00 -18.16
C ASN A 562 -7.43 -7.58 -19.60
N ASP A 563 -8.11 -8.44 -20.35
CA ASP A 563 -8.57 -8.20 -21.73
C ASP A 563 -10.06 -7.77 -21.70
N PRO A 564 -10.45 -6.64 -22.35
CA PRO A 564 -11.81 -6.12 -22.35
C PRO A 564 -12.86 -7.15 -22.80
N VAL A 565 -12.57 -7.94 -23.82
CA VAL A 565 -13.51 -8.93 -24.37
C VAL A 565 -13.94 -9.93 -23.29
N TYR A 566 -13.00 -10.37 -22.46
CA TYR A 566 -13.26 -11.36 -21.41
C TYR A 566 -13.79 -10.70 -20.12
N THR A 567 -13.24 -9.55 -19.73
CA THR A 567 -13.67 -8.84 -18.51
C THR A 567 -15.09 -8.31 -18.65
N ASP A 568 -15.45 -7.77 -19.82
CA ASP A 568 -16.77 -7.15 -20.03
C ASP A 568 -17.86 -8.19 -20.33
N SER A 569 -17.50 -9.42 -20.74
CA SER A 569 -18.43 -10.54 -20.92
C SER A 569 -18.48 -11.42 -19.67
N LEU A 570 -17.59 -12.43 -19.57
CA LEU A 570 -17.61 -13.44 -18.51
C LEU A 570 -17.39 -12.83 -17.13
N GLY A 571 -16.40 -11.94 -16.98
CA GLY A 571 -16.06 -11.33 -15.69
C GLY A 571 -17.22 -10.53 -15.11
N ARG A 572 -17.84 -9.66 -15.93
CA ARG A 572 -18.98 -8.83 -15.54
C ARG A 572 -20.20 -9.65 -15.19
N LEU A 573 -20.59 -10.60 -16.05
CA LEU A 573 -21.77 -11.44 -15.82
C LEU A 573 -21.60 -12.32 -14.58
N ALA A 574 -20.40 -12.88 -14.36
CA ALA A 574 -20.09 -13.65 -13.16
C ALA A 574 -20.17 -12.79 -11.89
N LEU A 575 -19.66 -11.55 -11.92
CA LEU A 575 -19.75 -10.62 -10.80
C LEU A 575 -21.22 -10.26 -10.49
N MET A 576 -22.02 -9.94 -11.53
CA MET A 576 -23.45 -9.68 -11.37
C MET A 576 -24.17 -10.88 -10.76
N ALA A 577 -23.92 -12.11 -11.24
CA ALA A 577 -24.49 -13.33 -10.71
C ALA A 577 -24.08 -13.58 -9.25
N LEU A 578 -22.80 -13.35 -8.91
CA LEU A 578 -22.30 -13.46 -7.54
C LEU A 578 -22.98 -12.44 -6.61
N MET A 579 -23.08 -11.19 -7.02
CA MET A 579 -23.70 -10.13 -6.21
C MET A 579 -25.24 -10.36 -6.05
N ALA A 580 -25.92 -10.82 -7.08
CA ALA A 580 -27.32 -11.25 -6.99
C ALA A 580 -27.48 -12.44 -6.02
N GLY A 581 -26.59 -13.43 -6.12
CA GLY A 581 -26.55 -14.57 -5.20
C GLY A 581 -26.27 -14.16 -3.75
N PHE A 582 -25.37 -13.18 -3.56
CA PHE A 582 -25.06 -12.64 -2.24
C PHE A 582 -26.26 -11.86 -1.65
N SER A 583 -26.95 -11.08 -2.47
CA SER A 583 -28.20 -10.40 -2.08
C SER A 583 -29.28 -11.39 -1.66
N LEU A 584 -29.51 -12.45 -2.45
CA LEU A 584 -30.45 -13.52 -2.12
C LEU A 584 -30.06 -14.25 -0.82
N TRP A 585 -28.77 -14.53 -0.62
CA TRP A 585 -28.27 -15.12 0.61
C TRP A 585 -28.51 -14.21 1.81
N SER A 586 -28.23 -12.92 1.70
CA SER A 586 -28.48 -11.90 2.74
C SER A 586 -29.98 -11.77 3.04
N ALA A 587 -30.81 -11.70 2.03
CA ALA A 587 -32.26 -11.65 2.17
C ALA A 587 -32.81 -12.87 2.89
N TYR A 588 -32.33 -14.07 2.54
CA TYR A 588 -32.72 -15.32 3.21
C TYR A 588 -32.31 -15.36 4.68
N MET A 589 -31.05 -14.97 4.98
CA MET A 589 -30.47 -15.01 6.33
C MET A 589 -31.10 -13.99 7.27
N LEU A 590 -31.35 -12.78 6.75
CA LEU A 590 -31.74 -11.60 7.54
C LEU A 590 -33.23 -11.30 7.50
N ARG A 591 -34.06 -12.17 6.86
CA ARG A 591 -35.51 -12.00 6.79
C ARG A 591 -36.15 -11.83 8.18
N PHE A 592 -37.18 -11.01 8.27
CA PHE A 592 -37.83 -10.66 9.55
C PHE A 592 -38.45 -11.85 10.32
N SER A 593 -38.82 -12.90 9.64
CA SER A 593 -39.24 -14.17 10.22
C SER A 593 -38.08 -15.15 10.44
N GLY A 594 -36.85 -14.73 10.15
CA GLY A 594 -35.67 -15.60 10.16
C GLY A 594 -35.11 -15.85 11.55
N ALA A 595 -34.20 -16.80 11.60
CA ALA A 595 -33.55 -17.23 12.84
C ALA A 595 -32.72 -16.15 13.53
N ILE A 596 -32.02 -15.30 12.76
CA ILE A 596 -31.19 -14.20 13.31
C ILE A 596 -32.08 -13.16 13.96
N PHE A 597 -33.13 -12.73 13.26
CA PHE A 597 -34.01 -11.68 13.78
C PHE A 597 -34.78 -12.16 15.02
N SER A 598 -35.27 -13.41 15.02
CA SER A 598 -35.94 -13.99 16.20
C SER A 598 -35.01 -14.08 17.42
N MET A 599 -33.73 -14.34 17.22
CA MET A 599 -32.73 -14.35 18.27
C MET A 599 -32.47 -12.93 18.82
N LEU A 600 -32.36 -11.92 17.95
CA LEU A 600 -32.16 -10.52 18.33
C LEU A 600 -33.34 -9.99 19.16
N LYS A 601 -34.58 -10.29 18.71
CA LYS A 601 -35.83 -9.90 19.39
C LYS A 601 -35.96 -10.56 20.78
N ARG A 602 -35.52 -11.82 20.92
CA ARG A 602 -35.54 -12.52 22.23
C ARG A 602 -34.51 -11.95 23.22
N ARG A 603 -33.34 -11.46 22.73
CA ARG A 603 -32.29 -10.92 23.60
C ARG A 603 -32.59 -9.50 24.09
N ARG A 604 -33.16 -8.63 23.24
CA ARG A 604 -33.55 -7.24 23.56
C ARG A 604 -34.64 -6.79 22.59
N SER A 605 -35.87 -6.81 23.00
CA SER A 605 -37.02 -6.35 22.19
C SER A 605 -36.92 -4.88 21.77
N GLU A 606 -36.29 -4.03 22.59
CA GLU A 606 -36.14 -2.59 22.36
C GLU A 606 -34.74 -2.17 21.92
N GLY A 607 -33.86 -3.12 21.57
CA GLY A 607 -32.50 -2.82 21.15
C GLY A 607 -32.46 -2.02 19.85
N TRP A 608 -31.48 -1.11 19.71
CA TRP A 608 -31.28 -0.30 18.49
C TRP A 608 -31.18 -1.16 17.22
N MET A 609 -30.62 -2.37 17.27
CA MET A 609 -30.59 -3.31 16.13
C MET A 609 -32.01 -3.76 15.71
N VAL A 610 -32.95 -3.86 16.63
CA VAL A 610 -34.36 -4.19 16.30
C VAL A 610 -35.09 -2.95 15.80
N ARG A 611 -34.83 -1.78 16.35
CA ARG A 611 -35.41 -0.49 15.89
C ARG A 611 -34.96 -0.13 14.49
N LEU A 612 -33.67 -0.27 14.18
CA LEU A 612 -33.07 0.07 12.88
C LEU A 612 -33.08 -1.11 11.88
N ARG A 613 -33.91 -2.12 12.11
CA ARG A 613 -33.94 -3.36 11.30
C ARG A 613 -34.10 -3.12 9.79
N PHE A 614 -34.91 -2.13 9.42
CA PHE A 614 -35.16 -1.82 8.02
C PHE A 614 -33.89 -1.26 7.36
N ILE A 615 -33.13 -0.44 8.09
CA ILE A 615 -31.90 0.17 7.56
C ILE A 615 -30.86 -0.91 7.27
N TRP A 616 -30.45 -1.66 8.29
CA TRP A 616 -29.38 -2.66 8.08
C TRP A 616 -29.81 -3.82 7.18
N TYR A 617 -31.11 -4.20 7.16
CA TYR A 617 -31.63 -5.18 6.20
C TYR A 617 -31.55 -4.65 4.77
N THR A 618 -32.04 -3.43 4.53
CA THR A 618 -32.00 -2.79 3.21
C THR A 618 -30.54 -2.60 2.74
N LEU A 619 -29.62 -2.21 3.62
CA LEU A 619 -28.19 -2.12 3.28
C LEU A 619 -27.61 -3.50 2.93
N ALA A 620 -27.83 -4.52 3.75
CA ALA A 620 -27.27 -5.86 3.54
C ALA A 620 -27.78 -6.55 2.26
N VAL A 621 -29.00 -6.25 1.83
CA VAL A 621 -29.59 -6.76 0.58
C VAL A 621 -29.35 -5.81 -0.59
N GLY A 622 -29.43 -4.51 -0.35
CA GLY A 622 -29.36 -3.49 -1.39
C GLY A 622 -27.93 -3.25 -1.88
N VAL A 623 -26.94 -3.22 -1.00
CA VAL A 623 -25.54 -2.98 -1.42
C VAL A 623 -25.06 -3.95 -2.51
N PRO A 624 -25.20 -5.29 -2.34
CA PRO A 624 -24.83 -6.22 -3.41
C PRO A 624 -25.64 -6.01 -4.70
N LEU A 625 -26.94 -5.68 -4.60
CA LEU A 625 -27.75 -5.39 -5.79
C LEU A 625 -27.30 -4.11 -6.51
N VAL A 626 -26.93 -3.08 -5.77
CA VAL A 626 -26.36 -1.86 -6.33
C VAL A 626 -25.04 -2.14 -7.05
N LEU A 627 -24.17 -2.99 -6.47
CA LEU A 627 -22.93 -3.41 -7.13
C LEU A 627 -23.21 -4.21 -8.42
N ALA A 628 -24.19 -5.11 -8.41
CA ALA A 628 -24.62 -5.82 -9.62
C ALA A 628 -25.14 -4.83 -10.70
N PHE A 629 -25.95 -3.86 -10.29
CA PHE A 629 -26.48 -2.82 -11.18
C PHE A 629 -25.36 -1.93 -11.73
N LEU A 630 -24.43 -1.45 -10.92
CA LEU A 630 -23.27 -0.69 -11.34
C LEU A 630 -22.42 -1.45 -12.37
N ALA A 631 -22.17 -2.73 -12.11
CA ALA A 631 -21.47 -3.58 -13.09
C ALA A 631 -22.22 -3.62 -14.42
N GLY A 632 -23.55 -3.75 -14.40
CA GLY A 632 -24.41 -3.71 -15.58
C GLY A 632 -24.39 -2.38 -16.34
N MET A 633 -24.30 -1.27 -15.62
CA MET A 633 -24.24 0.08 -16.19
C MET A 633 -22.88 0.45 -16.80
N GLY A 634 -21.86 -0.41 -16.64
CA GLY A 634 -20.51 -0.18 -17.16
C GLY A 634 -19.49 0.26 -16.12
N TYR A 635 -19.84 0.35 -14.84
CA TYR A 635 -18.92 0.61 -13.72
C TYR A 635 -18.34 -0.69 -13.16
N TYR A 636 -17.86 -1.56 -14.05
CA TYR A 636 -17.35 -2.89 -13.65
C TYR A 636 -16.16 -2.79 -12.70
N TYR A 637 -15.22 -1.87 -12.97
CA TYR A 637 -14.04 -1.65 -12.13
C TYR A 637 -14.45 -1.29 -10.69
N SER A 638 -15.33 -0.30 -10.55
CA SER A 638 -15.87 0.14 -9.26
C SER A 638 -16.60 -0.99 -8.52
N ALA A 639 -17.48 -1.71 -9.24
CA ALA A 639 -18.23 -2.81 -8.66
C ALA A 639 -17.32 -3.95 -8.17
N PHE A 640 -16.23 -4.26 -8.90
CA PHE A 640 -15.27 -5.28 -8.52
C PHE A 640 -14.41 -4.83 -7.31
N SER A 641 -13.91 -3.60 -7.31
CA SER A 641 -13.13 -3.05 -6.19
C SER A 641 -13.97 -3.01 -4.90
N LEU A 642 -15.21 -2.53 -4.99
CA LEU A 642 -16.13 -2.49 -3.84
C LEU A 642 -16.55 -3.90 -3.38
N TYR A 643 -16.66 -4.88 -4.29
CA TYR A 643 -16.88 -6.29 -3.92
C TYR A 643 -15.77 -6.83 -3.03
N LEU A 644 -14.49 -6.56 -3.35
CA LEU A 644 -13.37 -6.99 -2.53
C LEU A 644 -13.44 -6.37 -1.12
N ARG A 645 -13.67 -5.05 -1.03
CA ARG A 645 -13.80 -4.33 0.25
C ARG A 645 -15.01 -4.81 1.09
N LEU A 646 -16.10 -5.16 0.41
CA LEU A 646 -17.26 -5.77 1.07
C LEU A 646 -16.89 -7.13 1.69
N GLY A 647 -16.14 -7.97 0.98
CA GLY A 647 -15.63 -9.25 1.48
C GLY A 647 -14.74 -9.09 2.72
N GLU A 648 -13.79 -8.16 2.69
CA GLU A 648 -12.91 -7.81 3.82
C GLU A 648 -13.72 -7.30 5.02
N THR A 649 -14.70 -6.43 4.78
CA THR A 649 -15.60 -5.90 5.82
C THR A 649 -16.38 -7.03 6.52
N ILE A 650 -16.92 -7.98 5.76
CA ILE A 650 -17.62 -9.13 6.32
C ILE A 650 -16.66 -10.01 7.13
N GLY A 651 -15.44 -10.23 6.61
CA GLY A 651 -14.40 -10.96 7.32
C GLY A 651 -14.04 -10.32 8.66
N LEU A 652 -13.85 -8.99 8.68
CA LEU A 652 -13.60 -8.22 9.89
C LEU A 652 -14.75 -8.37 10.91
N LEU A 653 -16.00 -8.16 10.49
CA LEU A 653 -17.15 -8.26 11.36
C LEU A 653 -17.33 -9.66 11.95
N LEU A 654 -17.13 -10.70 11.15
CA LEU A 654 -17.17 -12.09 11.61
C LEU A 654 -16.02 -12.37 12.60
N GLY A 655 -14.82 -11.93 12.33
CA GLY A 655 -13.67 -12.03 13.23
C GLY A 655 -13.95 -11.36 14.57
N LEU A 656 -14.48 -10.14 14.56
CA LEU A 656 -14.86 -9.40 15.76
C LEU A 656 -15.96 -10.10 16.56
N ILE A 657 -16.97 -10.71 15.90
CA ILE A 657 -18.00 -11.49 16.60
C ILE A 657 -17.36 -12.68 17.32
N ILE A 658 -16.44 -13.38 16.70
CA ILE A 658 -15.72 -14.52 17.29
C ILE A 658 -14.87 -14.07 18.49
N VAL A 659 -14.10 -13.00 18.33
CA VAL A 659 -13.28 -12.42 19.41
C VAL A 659 -14.15 -12.00 20.60
N LYS A 660 -15.27 -11.31 20.33
CA LYS A 660 -16.24 -10.94 21.35
C LYS A 660 -16.74 -12.16 22.12
N ASP A 661 -17.18 -13.20 21.40
CA ASP A 661 -17.72 -14.42 22.03
C ASP A 661 -16.63 -15.21 22.78
N LEU A 662 -15.36 -15.14 22.35
CA LEU A 662 -14.20 -15.68 23.08
C LEU A 662 -13.99 -14.97 24.42
N VAL A 663 -13.96 -13.63 24.41
CA VAL A 663 -13.78 -12.85 25.64
C VAL A 663 -14.93 -13.06 26.61
N LEU A 664 -16.19 -13.05 26.12
CA LEU A 664 -17.36 -13.35 26.94
C LEU A 664 -17.31 -14.77 27.52
N ARG A 665 -16.81 -15.74 26.77
CA ARG A 665 -16.61 -17.11 27.25
C ARG A 665 -15.55 -17.17 28.35
N TRP A 666 -14.42 -16.49 28.16
CA TRP A 666 -13.37 -16.39 29.18
C TRP A 666 -13.91 -15.81 30.48
N LEU A 667 -14.60 -14.66 30.41
CA LEU A 667 -15.22 -14.02 31.56
C LEU A 667 -16.22 -14.94 32.26
N SER A 668 -17.06 -15.65 31.49
CA SER A 668 -18.07 -16.55 32.06
C SER A 668 -17.47 -17.77 32.77
N ILE A 669 -16.32 -18.28 32.31
CA ILE A 669 -15.61 -19.38 32.97
C ILE A 669 -14.98 -18.89 34.27
N THR A 670 -14.33 -17.72 34.25
CA THR A 670 -13.70 -17.12 35.41
C THR A 670 -14.73 -16.86 36.51
N GLN A 671 -15.88 -16.27 36.16
CA GLN A 671 -16.96 -16.03 37.12
C GLN A 671 -17.49 -17.32 37.74
N ARG A 672 -17.76 -18.35 36.92
CA ARG A 672 -18.23 -19.65 37.39
C ARG A 672 -17.26 -20.31 38.37
N ARG A 673 -15.96 -20.20 38.10
CA ARG A 673 -14.92 -20.75 39.01
C ARG A 673 -14.93 -20.05 40.35
N LEU A 674 -14.96 -18.71 40.38
CA LEU A 674 -15.00 -17.90 41.58
C LEU A 674 -16.25 -18.23 42.42
N THR A 675 -17.45 -18.26 41.78
CA THR A 675 -18.69 -18.62 42.49
C THR A 675 -18.63 -20.06 43.01
N PHE A 676 -18.03 -21.00 42.30
CA PHE A 676 -17.89 -22.39 42.76
C PHE A 676 -16.93 -22.48 43.95
N GLU A 677 -15.83 -21.75 43.97
CA GLU A 677 -14.89 -21.67 45.08
C GLU A 677 -15.53 -21.05 46.32
N GLU A 678 -16.36 -20.00 46.17
CA GLU A 678 -17.15 -19.41 47.26
C GLU A 678 -18.15 -20.42 47.87
N ILE A 679 -18.88 -21.15 47.02
CA ILE A 679 -19.83 -22.17 47.48
C ILE A 679 -19.11 -23.27 48.27
N ILE A 680 -17.93 -23.73 47.82
CA ILE A 680 -17.11 -24.71 48.53
C ILE A 680 -16.64 -24.16 49.86
N ARG A 681 -16.12 -22.90 49.87
CA ARG A 681 -15.63 -22.22 51.09
C ARG A 681 -16.73 -22.05 52.12
N ASN A 682 -17.93 -21.61 51.68
CA ASN A 682 -19.08 -21.44 52.54
C ASN A 682 -19.61 -22.80 53.09
N LYS A 683 -19.60 -23.85 52.28
CA LYS A 683 -19.95 -25.24 52.77
C LYS A 683 -18.89 -25.75 53.74
N ALA A 684 -17.63 -25.50 53.53
CA ALA A 684 -16.56 -25.90 54.43
C ALA A 684 -16.68 -25.15 55.81
N ALA A 685 -16.95 -23.81 55.74
CA ALA A 685 -17.18 -23.01 56.94
C ALA A 685 -18.43 -23.43 57.70
N GLN A 686 -19.54 -23.80 57.02
CA GLN A 686 -20.72 -24.34 57.65
C GLN A 686 -20.47 -25.70 58.29
N ALA A 687 -19.73 -26.60 57.62
CA ALA A 687 -19.37 -27.91 58.19
C ALA A 687 -18.44 -27.77 59.41
N GLU A 688 -17.55 -26.76 59.41
CA GLU A 688 -16.70 -26.48 60.55
C GLU A 688 -17.46 -25.90 61.70
N LYS A 689 -18.44 -24.99 61.46
CA LYS A 689 -19.37 -24.49 62.45
C LYS A 689 -20.22 -25.59 63.07
N ALA A 690 -20.81 -26.49 62.26
CA ALA A 690 -21.56 -27.65 62.71
C ALA A 690 -20.75 -28.66 63.50
N LYS A 691 -19.43 -28.83 63.16
CA LYS A 691 -18.52 -29.63 63.99
C LYS A 691 -18.19 -28.97 65.33
N LYS A 692 -18.00 -27.65 65.36
CA LYS A 692 -17.78 -26.90 66.59
C LYS A 692 -19.01 -26.86 67.48
N GLU A 693 -20.24 -26.73 66.93
CA GLU A 693 -21.49 -26.83 67.65
C GLU A 693 -21.78 -28.25 68.16
N ALA A 694 -21.35 -29.29 67.41
CA ALA A 694 -21.45 -30.68 67.87
C ALA A 694 -20.43 -31.03 68.96
N SER A 695 -19.34 -30.31 69.13
CA SER A 695 -18.28 -30.52 70.12
C SER A 695 -18.37 -29.64 71.36
N SER A 696 -19.16 -28.57 71.39
CA SER A 696 -19.31 -27.64 72.44
C SER A 696 -20.80 -27.59 72.85
N GLY A 697 -21.19 -28.39 73.95
CA GLY A 697 -22.42 -28.17 74.55
C GLY A 697 -22.47 -26.79 75.19
N ALA A 698 -23.47 -26.01 74.81
CA ALA A 698 -24.04 -24.79 75.36
C ALA A 698 -22.99 -23.79 75.95
N VAL A 699 -22.75 -22.70 75.26
CA VAL A 699 -22.74 -21.31 75.78
C VAL A 699 -23.01 -20.39 74.61
N GLU A 700 -24.12 -19.57 74.73
CA GLU A 700 -24.38 -18.45 73.83
C GLU A 700 -23.20 -17.44 73.91
N ALA A 701 -22.51 -17.27 72.78
CA ALA A 701 -21.66 -16.13 72.50
C ALA A 701 -22.14 -15.46 71.25
N GLU A 702 -22.74 -14.25 71.40
CA GLU A 702 -23.03 -13.30 70.35
C GLU A 702 -21.81 -13.10 69.42
N ALA A 703 -21.74 -13.82 68.33
CA ALA A 703 -20.72 -13.61 67.33
C ALA A 703 -21.13 -12.40 66.49
N VAL A 704 -20.44 -11.29 66.69
CA VAL A 704 -20.44 -10.13 65.83
C VAL A 704 -20.08 -10.62 64.41
N ALA A 705 -21.09 -10.65 63.54
CA ALA A 705 -20.91 -10.94 62.11
C ALA A 705 -20.10 -9.77 61.53
N ILE A 706 -18.81 -9.98 61.26
CA ILE A 706 -18.02 -9.12 60.36
C ILE A 706 -18.65 -9.34 58.99
N GLU A 707 -19.47 -8.38 58.55
CA GLU A 707 -19.88 -8.29 57.14
C GLU A 707 -18.61 -8.13 56.30
N GLU A 708 -18.08 -9.26 55.75
CA GLU A 708 -17.13 -9.19 54.63
C GLU A 708 -17.86 -8.49 53.49
N PRO A 709 -17.26 -7.50 52.83
CA PRO A 709 -17.89 -6.80 51.74
C PRO A 709 -18.22 -7.82 50.64
N GLU A 710 -19.50 -8.08 50.38
CA GLU A 710 -19.98 -8.89 49.26
C GLU A 710 -19.46 -8.25 47.98
N ILE A 711 -18.41 -8.84 47.42
CA ILE A 711 -17.95 -8.50 46.06
C ILE A 711 -19.09 -8.84 45.11
N ASN A 712 -19.82 -7.84 44.64
CA ASN A 712 -20.93 -8.00 43.76
C ASN A 712 -20.43 -8.43 42.35
N LEU A 713 -20.21 -9.74 42.18
CA LEU A 713 -19.69 -10.36 40.96
C LEU A 713 -20.50 -9.99 39.70
N ASP A 714 -21.81 -9.76 39.87
CA ASP A 714 -22.69 -9.39 38.76
C ASP A 714 -22.40 -7.97 38.26
N GLN A 715 -22.06 -7.02 39.15
CA GLN A 715 -21.65 -5.66 38.75
C GLN A 715 -20.33 -5.67 37.99
N ILE A 716 -19.37 -6.47 38.45
CA ILE A 716 -18.07 -6.62 37.73
C ILE A 716 -18.28 -7.20 36.32
N TYR A 717 -19.17 -8.19 36.21
CA TYR A 717 -19.49 -8.80 34.90
C TYR A 717 -20.15 -7.80 33.94
N GLU A 718 -21.12 -7.00 34.42
CA GLU A 718 -21.79 -5.99 33.59
C GLU A 718 -20.80 -4.88 33.15
N LYS A 719 -19.91 -4.42 34.03
CA LYS A 719 -18.84 -3.45 33.72
C LYS A 719 -17.91 -4.01 32.64
N ASN A 720 -17.39 -5.22 32.82
CA ASN A 720 -16.52 -5.88 31.84
C ASN A 720 -17.18 -6.06 30.46
N ARG A 721 -18.48 -6.36 30.45
CA ARG A 721 -19.26 -6.47 29.21
C ARG A 721 -19.47 -5.11 28.53
N ALA A 722 -19.58 -4.03 29.27
CA ALA A 722 -19.63 -2.67 28.72
C ALA A 722 -18.30 -2.29 28.09
N LEU A 723 -17.17 -2.57 28.77
CA LEU A 723 -15.82 -2.37 28.26
C LEU A 723 -15.57 -3.12 26.95
N LEU A 724 -15.97 -4.39 26.91
CA LEU A 724 -15.82 -5.20 25.71
C LEU A 724 -16.59 -4.59 24.52
N ARG A 725 -17.80 -4.08 24.73
CA ARG A 725 -18.58 -3.42 23.68
C ARG A 725 -17.86 -2.20 23.11
N THR A 726 -17.25 -1.41 23.97
CA THR A 726 -16.48 -0.22 23.59
C THR A 726 -15.24 -0.58 22.78
N LEU A 727 -14.46 -1.53 23.29
CA LEU A 727 -13.27 -2.04 22.57
C LEU A 727 -13.64 -2.57 21.18
N MET A 728 -14.73 -3.35 21.11
CA MET A 728 -15.24 -3.89 19.84
C MET A 728 -15.66 -2.78 18.86
N PHE A 729 -16.28 -1.71 19.35
CA PHE A 729 -16.67 -0.57 18.54
C PHE A 729 -15.43 0.13 17.95
N PHE A 730 -14.43 0.44 18.77
CA PHE A 730 -13.20 1.07 18.27
C PHE A 730 -12.42 0.16 17.34
N SER A 731 -12.32 -1.13 17.65
CA SER A 731 -11.68 -2.11 16.75
C SER A 731 -12.40 -2.22 15.40
N ALA A 732 -13.74 -2.19 15.40
CA ALA A 732 -14.53 -2.17 14.18
C ALA A 732 -14.32 -0.89 13.38
N SER A 733 -14.30 0.27 14.07
CA SER A 733 -14.10 1.58 13.42
C SER A 733 -12.71 1.69 12.79
N ILE A 734 -11.66 1.30 13.51
CA ILE A 734 -10.28 1.28 12.99
C ILE A 734 -10.15 0.27 11.84
N GLY A 735 -10.68 -0.94 11.99
CA GLY A 735 -10.64 -1.95 10.95
C GLY A 735 -11.40 -1.54 9.68
N LEU A 736 -12.56 -0.89 9.82
CA LEU A 736 -13.28 -0.31 8.68
C LEU A 736 -12.49 0.81 8.02
N TRP A 737 -11.90 1.71 8.81
CA TRP A 737 -11.02 2.75 8.26
C TRP A 737 -9.92 2.14 7.40
N LEU A 738 -9.16 1.17 7.94
CA LEU A 738 -8.06 0.52 7.22
C LEU A 738 -8.51 -0.22 5.94
N ILE A 739 -9.72 -0.80 5.93
CA ILE A 739 -10.27 -1.49 4.76
C ILE A 739 -10.69 -0.49 3.67
N TRP A 740 -11.27 0.66 4.06
CA TRP A 740 -11.86 1.62 3.12
C TRP A 740 -10.92 2.78 2.79
N ASP A 741 -9.71 2.84 3.36
CA ASP A 741 -8.71 3.90 3.15
C ASP A 741 -8.42 4.14 1.66
N ASP A 742 -8.22 3.10 0.87
CA ASP A 742 -8.01 3.21 -0.58
C ASP A 742 -9.24 3.70 -1.38
N VAL A 743 -10.44 3.68 -0.77
CA VAL A 743 -11.68 4.13 -1.41
C VAL A 743 -12.05 5.54 -0.97
N LEU A 744 -11.56 5.98 0.20
CA LEU A 744 -11.87 7.32 0.74
C LEU A 744 -11.44 8.45 -0.20
N PRO A 745 -10.26 8.42 -0.86
CA PRO A 745 -9.88 9.46 -1.82
C PRO A 745 -10.86 9.59 -2.99
N ALA A 746 -11.48 8.49 -3.40
CA ALA A 746 -12.51 8.53 -4.44
C ALA A 746 -13.79 9.29 -4.03
N LEU A 747 -13.96 9.60 -2.75
CA LEU A 747 -15.04 10.47 -2.25
C LEU A 747 -14.71 11.96 -2.33
N ASN A 748 -13.55 12.34 -2.86
CA ASN A 748 -13.11 13.74 -2.99
C ASN A 748 -14.09 14.60 -3.81
N PHE A 749 -14.95 13.99 -4.67
CA PHE A 749 -16.02 14.72 -5.32
C PHE A 749 -17.00 15.40 -4.34
N LEU A 750 -17.05 14.92 -3.07
CA LEU A 750 -17.82 15.56 -2.01
C LEU A 750 -17.20 16.90 -1.57
N GLU A 751 -15.92 17.11 -1.83
CA GLU A 751 -15.21 18.38 -1.63
C GLU A 751 -15.62 19.43 -2.67
N ASP A 752 -16.06 19.02 -3.86
CA ASP A 752 -16.56 19.92 -4.89
C ASP A 752 -17.94 20.48 -4.55
N ILE A 753 -18.68 19.82 -3.65
CA ILE A 753 -20.02 20.27 -3.21
C ILE A 753 -19.88 21.29 -2.10
N GLN A 754 -19.83 22.57 -2.47
CA GLN A 754 -19.74 23.69 -1.55
C GLN A 754 -21.09 23.93 -0.86
N LEU A 755 -21.13 23.91 0.47
CA LEU A 755 -22.33 24.17 1.27
C LEU A 755 -22.43 25.63 1.71
N TRP A 756 -21.37 26.16 2.31
CA TRP A 756 -21.27 27.59 2.70
C TRP A 756 -19.82 28.05 2.76
N ARG A 757 -19.60 29.36 2.82
CA ARG A 757 -18.29 29.99 2.93
C ARG A 757 -18.16 30.72 4.25
N TYR A 758 -16.95 30.70 4.84
CA TYR A 758 -16.66 31.49 6.03
C TYR A 758 -15.32 32.21 5.86
N SER A 759 -15.13 33.34 6.54
CA SER A 759 -13.85 34.06 6.52
C SER A 759 -12.96 33.56 7.63
N SER A 760 -11.75 33.16 7.28
CA SER A 760 -10.69 32.80 8.23
C SER A 760 -9.52 33.78 8.11
N VAL A 761 -8.87 34.07 9.22
CA VAL A 761 -7.66 34.89 9.23
C VAL A 761 -6.47 33.92 9.36
N ILE A 762 -5.72 33.72 8.27
CA ILE A 762 -4.51 32.94 8.24
C ILE A 762 -3.35 33.89 7.99
N ASP A 763 -2.34 33.90 8.87
CA ASP A 763 -1.15 34.78 8.77
C ASP A 763 -1.49 36.28 8.64
N GLY A 764 -2.60 36.71 9.27
CA GLY A 764 -3.03 38.12 9.23
C GLY A 764 -3.83 38.50 7.97
N VAL A 765 -4.03 37.60 7.03
CA VAL A 765 -4.85 37.83 5.81
C VAL A 765 -6.20 37.16 5.96
N ARG A 766 -7.29 37.89 5.66
CA ARG A 766 -8.64 37.30 5.59
C ARG A 766 -8.79 36.50 4.32
N THR A 767 -8.91 35.17 4.46
CA THR A 767 -9.18 34.27 3.36
C THR A 767 -10.59 33.69 3.50
N LEU A 768 -11.30 33.57 2.36
CA LEU A 768 -12.60 32.88 2.30
C LEU A 768 -12.38 31.39 2.14
N MET A 769 -12.73 30.64 3.19
CA MET A 769 -12.71 29.18 3.18
C MET A 769 -14.11 28.63 2.87
N THR A 770 -14.19 27.62 2.04
CA THR A 770 -15.44 26.91 1.71
C THR A 770 -15.57 25.67 2.55
N ILE A 771 -16.75 25.44 3.13
CA ILE A 771 -17.12 24.18 3.78
C ILE A 771 -17.85 23.31 2.76
N THR A 772 -17.35 22.10 2.64
CA THR A 772 -17.83 21.11 1.66
C THR A 772 -18.75 20.08 2.32
N LEU A 773 -19.39 19.27 1.51
CA LEU A 773 -20.19 18.15 2.01
C LEU A 773 -19.31 17.09 2.70
N ALA A 774 -18.07 16.94 2.26
CA ALA A 774 -17.08 16.08 2.89
C ALA A 774 -16.80 16.53 4.34
N ASP A 775 -16.54 17.83 4.55
CA ASP A 775 -16.29 18.39 5.88
C ASP A 775 -17.48 18.15 6.83
N LEU A 776 -18.71 18.36 6.33
CA LEU A 776 -19.91 18.10 7.13
C LEU A 776 -20.01 16.62 7.52
N MET A 777 -19.73 15.69 6.61
CA MET A 777 -19.76 14.25 6.91
C MET A 777 -18.69 13.86 7.93
N VAL A 778 -17.49 14.40 7.81
CA VAL A 778 -16.40 14.17 8.78
C VAL A 778 -16.79 14.72 10.16
N ALA A 779 -17.37 15.92 10.22
CA ALA A 779 -17.85 16.50 11.47
C ALA A 779 -18.92 15.63 12.15
N VAL A 780 -19.86 15.08 11.38
CA VAL A 780 -20.88 14.14 11.90
C VAL A 780 -20.24 12.86 12.44
N ILE A 781 -19.25 12.31 11.73
CA ILE A 781 -18.51 11.12 12.19
C ILE A 781 -17.79 11.44 13.52
N VAL A 782 -17.08 12.56 13.60
CA VAL A 782 -16.40 13.02 14.82
C VAL A 782 -17.39 13.18 15.97
N ALA A 783 -18.56 13.75 15.71
CA ALA A 783 -19.62 13.91 16.72
C ALA A 783 -20.12 12.53 17.21
N ILE A 784 -20.36 11.57 16.32
CA ILE A 784 -20.76 10.20 16.68
C ILE A 784 -19.66 9.51 17.53
N VAL A 785 -18.42 9.60 17.10
CA VAL A 785 -17.27 9.02 17.82
C VAL A 785 -17.16 9.65 19.21
N THR A 786 -17.33 10.98 19.31
CA THR A 786 -17.31 11.71 20.60
C THR A 786 -18.40 11.23 21.54
N VAL A 787 -19.64 11.10 21.07
CA VAL A 787 -20.76 10.60 21.90
C VAL A 787 -20.51 9.18 22.38
N VAL A 788 -19.97 8.32 21.52
CA VAL A 788 -19.64 6.92 21.89
C VAL A 788 -18.47 6.89 22.89
N ALA A 789 -17.44 7.71 22.68
CA ALA A 789 -16.29 7.85 23.55
C ALA A 789 -16.71 8.37 24.95
N ALA A 790 -17.48 9.46 24.98
CA ALA A 790 -17.98 10.08 26.21
C ALA A 790 -18.84 9.11 27.05
N LYS A 791 -19.64 8.26 26.41
CA LYS A 791 -20.47 7.26 27.13
C LYS A 791 -19.70 6.05 27.64
N ASN A 792 -18.59 5.69 27.01
CA ASN A 792 -17.96 4.39 27.28
C ASN A 792 -16.54 4.49 27.88
N LEU A 793 -15.73 5.50 27.52
CA LEU A 793 -14.36 5.65 28.01
C LEU A 793 -14.28 5.96 29.54
N PRO A 794 -15.19 6.74 30.16
CA PRO A 794 -15.15 6.94 31.58
C PRO A 794 -15.22 5.65 32.41
N GLY A 795 -16.01 4.67 31.95
CA GLY A 795 -16.07 3.34 32.56
C GLY A 795 -14.77 2.54 32.47
N LEU A 796 -14.00 2.72 31.35
CA LEU A 796 -12.66 2.17 31.22
C LEU A 796 -11.69 2.79 32.24
N LEU A 797 -11.71 4.11 32.31
CA LEU A 797 -10.87 4.86 33.24
C LEU A 797 -11.15 4.45 34.70
N GLU A 798 -12.43 4.34 35.10
CA GLU A 798 -12.83 3.87 36.43
C GLU A 798 -12.28 2.47 36.72
N THR A 799 -12.31 1.56 35.76
CA THR A 799 -11.78 0.21 35.95
C THR A 799 -10.26 0.19 36.09
N ILE A 800 -9.55 1.02 35.29
CA ILE A 800 -8.09 1.16 35.41
C ILE A 800 -7.71 1.78 36.77
N LEU A 801 -8.39 2.85 37.17
CA LEU A 801 -8.14 3.51 38.46
C LEU A 801 -8.39 2.59 39.65
N LEU A 802 -9.42 1.72 39.58
CA LEU A 802 -9.70 0.71 40.59
C LEU A 802 -8.54 -0.26 40.82
N ASN A 803 -7.83 -0.63 39.77
CA ASN A 803 -6.76 -1.63 39.82
C ASN A 803 -5.40 -1.04 40.21
N TRP A 804 -5.16 0.25 39.94
CA TRP A 804 -3.85 0.87 40.09
C TRP A 804 -3.72 1.80 41.29
N PHE A 805 -4.84 2.39 41.76
CA PHE A 805 -4.82 3.37 42.86
C PHE A 805 -5.92 3.05 43.87
N PRO A 806 -5.58 2.97 45.20
CA PRO A 806 -6.57 2.83 46.27
C PRO A 806 -7.26 4.17 46.50
N MET A 807 -8.30 4.47 45.72
CA MET A 807 -9.09 5.71 45.83
C MET A 807 -10.50 5.40 46.34
N ASP A 808 -11.08 6.36 47.09
CA ASP A 808 -12.49 6.28 47.51
C ASP A 808 -13.47 6.43 46.34
N ALA A 809 -14.73 5.99 46.55
CA ALA A 809 -15.74 5.96 45.47
C ALA A 809 -16.07 7.37 44.94
N GLY A 810 -16.02 8.41 45.79
CA GLY A 810 -16.30 9.79 45.42
C GLY A 810 -15.25 10.37 44.48
N SER A 811 -13.98 10.21 44.82
CA SER A 811 -12.84 10.67 43.97
C SER A 811 -12.82 10.02 42.61
N ARG A 812 -13.11 8.72 42.53
CA ARG A 812 -13.20 7.98 41.25
C ARG A 812 -14.33 8.50 40.37
N HIS A 813 -15.50 8.75 40.97
CA HIS A 813 -16.63 9.30 40.20
C HIS A 813 -16.34 10.71 39.71
N ALA A 814 -15.70 11.56 40.50
CA ALA A 814 -15.31 12.91 40.13
C ALA A 814 -14.31 12.89 38.94
N ILE A 815 -13.26 12.07 39.01
CA ILE A 815 -12.29 11.93 37.92
C ILE A 815 -12.98 11.43 36.64
N SER A 816 -13.88 10.47 36.76
CA SER A 816 -14.64 9.93 35.62
C SER A 816 -15.53 10.98 34.98
N MET A 817 -16.17 11.85 35.77
CA MET A 817 -16.98 12.96 35.26
C MET A 817 -16.12 14.02 34.55
N ILE A 818 -15.01 14.43 35.16
CA ILE A 818 -14.07 15.39 34.55
C ILE A 818 -13.59 14.85 33.20
N PHE A 819 -13.20 13.58 33.14
CA PHE A 819 -12.76 12.94 31.92
C PHE A 819 -13.87 12.91 30.84
N ASN A 820 -15.11 12.63 31.23
CA ASN A 820 -16.26 12.69 30.31
C ASN A 820 -16.47 14.10 29.74
N TYR A 821 -16.41 15.13 30.59
CA TYR A 821 -16.54 16.52 30.13
C TYR A 821 -15.40 16.93 29.23
N THR A 822 -14.17 16.51 29.54
CA THR A 822 -12.99 16.77 28.69
C THR A 822 -13.11 16.15 27.30
N ILE A 823 -13.50 14.87 27.22
CA ILE A 823 -13.73 14.19 25.92
C ILE A 823 -14.83 14.90 25.12
N THR A 824 -15.93 15.24 25.79
CA THR A 824 -17.06 15.92 25.14
C THR A 824 -16.64 17.29 24.64
N ALA A 825 -15.90 18.05 25.43
CA ALA A 825 -15.40 19.38 25.04
C ALA A 825 -14.45 19.29 23.84
N ILE A 826 -13.45 18.39 23.89
CA ILE A 826 -12.52 18.18 22.78
C ILE A 826 -13.26 17.77 21.50
N GLY A 827 -14.21 16.83 21.58
CA GLY A 827 -14.96 16.37 20.43
C GLY A 827 -15.89 17.42 19.84
N VAL A 828 -16.53 18.25 20.66
CA VAL A 828 -17.36 19.37 20.20
C VAL A 828 -16.50 20.42 19.50
N VAL A 829 -15.35 20.77 20.09
CA VAL A 829 -14.41 21.73 19.49
C VAL A 829 -13.89 21.21 18.15
N ALA A 830 -13.51 19.93 18.10
CA ALA A 830 -13.05 19.30 16.85
C ALA A 830 -14.15 19.30 15.77
N ALA A 831 -15.38 18.91 16.11
CA ALA A 831 -16.50 18.92 15.17
C ALA A 831 -16.82 20.34 14.67
N PHE A 832 -16.80 21.34 15.53
CA PHE A 832 -17.04 22.74 15.19
C PHE A 832 -15.91 23.32 14.32
N SER A 833 -14.66 22.97 14.61
CA SER A 833 -13.51 23.39 13.81
C SER A 833 -13.62 22.89 12.36
N ILE A 834 -14.09 21.64 12.14
CA ILE A 834 -14.27 21.04 10.82
C ILE A 834 -15.35 21.79 10.00
N ILE A 835 -16.45 22.21 10.66
CA ILE A 835 -17.51 22.97 9.97
C ILE A 835 -17.24 24.49 9.93
N GLY A 836 -15.99 24.90 10.19
CA GLY A 836 -15.54 26.29 10.01
C GLY A 836 -15.95 27.26 11.13
N ILE A 837 -16.45 26.75 12.25
CA ILE A 837 -16.75 27.62 13.42
C ILE A 837 -15.42 27.92 14.12
N GLN A 838 -14.98 29.19 14.01
CA GLN A 838 -13.72 29.63 14.60
C GLN A 838 -13.76 29.58 16.14
N TRP A 839 -12.63 29.24 16.74
CA TRP A 839 -12.45 29.26 18.19
C TRP A 839 -12.81 30.61 18.82
N SER A 840 -12.49 31.70 18.14
CA SER A 840 -12.83 33.07 18.56
C SER A 840 -14.33 33.30 18.76
N SER A 841 -15.17 32.60 17.99
CA SER A 841 -16.63 32.69 18.12
C SER A 841 -17.18 31.87 19.27
N ILE A 842 -16.48 30.80 19.67
CA ILE A 842 -16.90 29.88 20.75
C ILE A 842 -16.34 30.32 22.11
N GLN A 843 -15.20 30.97 22.16
CA GLN A 843 -14.52 31.37 23.43
C GLN A 843 -15.44 32.20 24.33
N TRP A 844 -16.27 33.05 23.75
CA TRP A 844 -17.26 33.84 24.53
C TRP A 844 -18.30 32.97 25.22
N LEU A 845 -18.78 31.95 24.52
CA LEU A 845 -19.75 30.99 25.05
C LEU A 845 -19.11 30.15 26.19
N ILE A 846 -17.85 29.72 25.98
CA ILE A 846 -17.10 28.94 26.97
C ILE A 846 -16.79 29.83 28.21
N ALA A 847 -16.41 31.08 28.00
CA ALA A 847 -16.19 32.03 29.10
C ALA A 847 -17.48 32.25 29.89
N ALA A 848 -18.62 32.48 29.26
CA ALA A 848 -19.91 32.62 29.91
C ALA A 848 -20.33 31.36 30.68
N LEU A 849 -20.12 30.17 30.07
CA LEU A 849 -20.38 28.89 30.75
C LEU A 849 -19.46 28.67 31.93
N GLY A 850 -18.16 29.00 31.80
CA GLY A 850 -17.15 28.92 32.87
C GLY A 850 -17.51 29.80 34.07
N VAL A 851 -17.99 31.03 33.83
CA VAL A 851 -18.50 31.94 34.88
C VAL A 851 -19.76 31.33 35.52
N GLY A 852 -20.72 30.82 34.73
CA GLY A 852 -21.93 30.19 35.26
C GLY A 852 -21.67 28.94 36.10
N VAL A 853 -20.74 28.08 35.67
CA VAL A 853 -20.30 26.89 36.42
C VAL A 853 -19.52 27.33 37.69
N GLY A 854 -18.67 28.37 37.57
CA GLY A 854 -17.95 28.95 38.73
C GLY A 854 -18.89 29.43 39.83
N PHE A 855 -19.95 30.18 39.48
CA PHE A 855 -20.98 30.57 40.46
C PHE A 855 -21.78 29.38 40.99
N GLY A 856 -22.08 28.35 40.16
CA GLY A 856 -22.80 27.14 40.60
C GLY A 856 -21.96 26.25 41.54
N LEU A 857 -20.61 26.28 41.42
CA LEU A 857 -19.69 25.52 42.27
C LEU A 857 -19.27 26.30 43.52
N GLN A 858 -19.60 27.59 43.62
CA GLN A 858 -19.18 28.45 44.75
C GLN A 858 -19.59 27.89 46.10
N GLU A 859 -20.82 27.39 46.26
CA GLU A 859 -21.30 26.77 47.49
C GLU A 859 -20.59 25.46 47.82
N ILE A 860 -20.24 24.70 46.78
CA ILE A 860 -19.52 23.41 46.93
C ILE A 860 -18.07 23.67 47.38
N VAL A 861 -17.40 24.65 46.77
CA VAL A 861 -16.03 25.02 47.09
C VAL A 861 -15.95 25.71 48.45
N ALA A 862 -16.99 26.49 48.86
CA ALA A 862 -17.05 27.12 50.17
C ALA A 862 -17.28 26.12 51.32
N ASN A 863 -17.79 24.91 51.00
CA ASN A 863 -18.00 23.85 51.98
C ASN A 863 -16.81 22.85 52.06
N PHE A 864 -15.80 23.00 51.21
CA PHE A 864 -14.52 22.27 51.26
C PHE A 864 -13.44 23.11 51.94
#